data_3f12179895e59ba169ceb4dcee45c485
#
_entry.id   3f12179895e59ba169ceb4dcee45c485
#
_cell.length_a   1.000
_cell.length_b   1.000
_cell.length_c   1.000
_cell.angle_alpha   90.00
_cell.angle_beta   90.00
_cell.angle_gamma   90.00
#
_symmetry.space_group_name_H-M   'P 1'
#
loop_
_entity.id
_entity.type
_entity.pdbx_description
1 polymer ?
#
loop_
_entity_poly.entity_id
_entity_poly.type
_entity_poly.pdbx_seq_one_letter_code
_entity_poly.pdbx_strand_id
1 'polypeptide(L)'
;MKSVPFTLVNCIVIFAASIFYAAAHDYPVQPVPFTSVHFDDAFWAPRIETNRVTTIPYAFRKCEESGRMYNFERAAAVLRGEKITDPKPPGFPFDDTDPYKVLEGASYGLAVQPDPKMDAYLDKLIALIASAQEPDGYLYTARTIDPEHPHPWSGPKRWVNEENQSHELYDAGHLFEAACAHYQATGKTNLLHVAIKEADLLCRVFGPGTNQLHLWPGHEIVEMGLARLYRVTGQEKYLSLAKYFIDVRGSYPGGDDYHQSRIPPVDQTEAVGHAVRAGYLYSGMADVAALTGDTNYVRAIDTIWSNCVGKKLYLTGGIGARHDGEAFGGNYELPNLTAYNETCAAVANCFWNQRLFLLHGDAKYVDVLERVLYNGMLSGVSLDGTKFFYPNPLESDGNYERSPWFGCACCPGNITRFMPSVPGYAYAQQGKKIFVNLFAGGTADIKLADGAKIRIAQETRYPWDGAVKITVAPEMTTRFTLAVRIPGWARGEVVPGDLYRFADTNNQPVTIQINGKPVKFKTRSGYANLDRKWRAGDVVDLNLPMPVRRVVANGKVKADAGRVALERGPVVYCAEWPDNPDGKVRNLILPDNQTYTAKFAPALLNGVEVIQGKALRNSTNTDGSVVEKEQPFTAIPYFAWANRGKGEMAVWLTRETASHPLP
;
A
#
# COMPACT_ATOMS: atom_id res chain seq x y z
N MET A 1 -89.44 23.10 -20.80
CA MET A 1 -88.29 23.60 -20.09
C MET A 1 -87.37 22.39 -19.81
N LYS A 2 -86.26 22.27 -20.55
CA LYS A 2 -85.32 21.14 -20.44
C LYS A 2 -84.14 21.62 -19.61
N SER A 3 -83.89 20.97 -18.50
CA SER A 3 -82.70 21.17 -17.66
C SER A 3 -81.46 20.46 -18.26
N VAL A 4 -80.36 21.23 -18.38
CA VAL A 4 -79.05 20.73 -18.81
C VAL A 4 -78.23 20.45 -17.55
N PRO A 5 -77.54 19.31 -17.39
CA PRO A 5 -76.65 19.10 -16.26
C PRO A 5 -75.25 19.66 -16.54
N PHE A 6 -74.72 20.43 -15.57
CA PHE A 6 -73.32 20.89 -15.55
C PHE A 6 -72.41 19.73 -15.09
N THR A 7 -71.48 19.32 -15.94
CA THR A 7 -70.42 18.36 -15.58
C THR A 7 -69.21 19.12 -15.12
N LEU A 8 -68.84 18.96 -13.84
CA LEU A 8 -67.60 19.51 -13.24
C LEU A 8 -66.42 18.58 -13.68
N VAL A 9 -65.53 19.10 -14.47
CA VAL A 9 -64.25 18.43 -14.79
C VAL A 9 -63.20 18.82 -13.74
N ASN A 10 -62.87 17.90 -12.82
CA ASN A 10 -61.75 18.04 -11.90
C ASN A 10 -60.43 17.80 -12.63
N CYS A 11 -59.65 18.83 -12.92
CA CYS A 11 -58.28 18.73 -13.35
C CYS A 11 -57.38 18.41 -12.14
N ILE A 12 -56.96 17.18 -11.99
CA ILE A 12 -55.88 16.78 -11.06
C ILE A 12 -54.56 17.19 -11.69
N VAL A 13 -53.94 18.24 -11.18
CA VAL A 13 -52.54 18.61 -11.53
C VAL A 13 -51.62 17.71 -10.72
N ILE A 14 -51.04 16.69 -11.37
CA ILE A 14 -50.00 15.87 -10.77
C ILE A 14 -48.70 16.69 -10.83
N PHE A 15 -48.25 17.24 -9.69
CA PHE A 15 -46.88 17.73 -9.53
C PHE A 15 -45.94 16.53 -9.50
N ALA A 16 -45.27 16.22 -10.61
CA ALA A 16 -44.15 15.35 -10.64
C ALA A 16 -42.95 16.08 -9.99
N ALA A 17 -42.72 15.84 -8.69
CA ALA A 17 -41.48 16.23 -8.05
C ALA A 17 -40.37 15.38 -8.64
N SER A 18 -39.61 15.97 -9.56
CA SER A 18 -38.35 15.38 -10.05
C SER A 18 -37.37 15.39 -8.86
N ILE A 19 -37.24 14.26 -8.18
CA ILE A 19 -36.17 14.04 -7.23
C ILE A 19 -34.89 13.96 -8.09
N PHE A 20 -34.14 15.05 -8.17
CA PHE A 20 -32.78 15.03 -8.65
C PHE A 20 -31.97 14.23 -7.62
N TYR A 21 -31.74 12.95 -7.87
CA TYR A 21 -30.63 12.25 -7.25
C TYR A 21 -29.36 12.98 -7.71
N ALA A 22 -28.76 13.77 -6.85
CA ALA A 22 -27.38 14.19 -7.06
C ALA A 22 -26.58 12.90 -7.23
N ALA A 23 -25.88 12.78 -8.35
CA ALA A 23 -24.97 11.64 -8.55
C ALA A 23 -24.02 11.62 -7.34
N ALA A 24 -24.00 10.51 -6.61
CA ALA A 24 -23.10 10.36 -5.48
C ALA A 24 -21.67 10.62 -5.96
N HIS A 25 -20.97 11.52 -5.30
CA HIS A 25 -19.55 11.77 -5.58
C HIS A 25 -18.75 10.51 -5.27
N ASP A 26 -17.78 10.17 -6.10
CA ASP A 26 -16.73 9.20 -5.83
C ASP A 26 -15.53 9.51 -6.73
N TYR A 27 -14.48 8.70 -6.66
CA TYR A 27 -13.29 8.85 -7.49
C TYR A 27 -13.65 8.97 -8.97
N PRO A 28 -13.07 9.95 -9.71
CA PRO A 28 -13.31 10.08 -11.14
C PRO A 28 -12.74 8.90 -11.96
N VAL A 29 -11.69 8.25 -11.44
CA VAL A 29 -11.15 6.99 -11.98
C VAL A 29 -11.55 5.86 -11.04
N GLN A 30 -12.18 4.81 -11.57
CA GLN A 30 -12.64 3.66 -10.79
C GLN A 30 -11.64 2.50 -10.93
N PRO A 31 -11.23 1.85 -9.84
CA PRO A 31 -10.39 0.65 -9.95
C PRO A 31 -11.17 -0.49 -10.59
N VAL A 32 -10.50 -1.35 -11.34
CA VAL A 32 -11.07 -2.65 -11.70
C VAL A 32 -10.98 -3.54 -10.46
N PRO A 33 -12.08 -4.17 -10.02
CA PRO A 33 -12.06 -5.04 -8.85
C PRO A 33 -10.98 -6.11 -8.97
N PHE A 34 -10.20 -6.34 -7.92
CA PHE A 34 -9.13 -7.36 -7.91
C PHE A 34 -9.68 -8.77 -8.21
N THR A 35 -10.94 -9.04 -7.88
CA THR A 35 -11.64 -10.30 -8.20
C THR A 35 -11.87 -10.50 -9.70
N SER A 36 -11.75 -9.44 -10.49
CA SER A 36 -11.85 -9.49 -11.96
C SER A 36 -10.48 -9.50 -12.64
N VAL A 37 -9.39 -9.58 -11.87
CA VAL A 37 -8.00 -9.56 -12.37
C VAL A 37 -7.27 -10.79 -11.84
N HIS A 38 -6.75 -11.62 -12.73
CA HIS A 38 -6.06 -12.86 -12.38
C HIS A 38 -4.63 -12.83 -12.92
N PHE A 39 -3.66 -12.84 -12.02
CA PHE A 39 -2.24 -13.00 -12.38
C PHE A 39 -1.88 -14.48 -12.48
N ASP A 40 -1.20 -14.84 -13.56
CA ASP A 40 -0.68 -16.18 -13.81
C ASP A 40 0.81 -16.19 -14.17
N ASP A 41 1.48 -15.05 -13.92
CA ASP A 41 2.90 -14.86 -14.21
C ASP A 41 3.84 -15.58 -13.23
N ALA A 42 5.12 -15.61 -13.58
CA ALA A 42 6.15 -16.22 -12.74
C ALA A 42 6.63 -15.32 -11.58
N PHE A 43 6.11 -14.08 -11.46
CA PHE A 43 6.53 -13.14 -10.43
C PHE A 43 5.49 -12.94 -9.33
N TRP A 44 4.28 -12.44 -9.67
CA TRP A 44 3.24 -12.14 -8.68
C TRP A 44 2.44 -13.36 -8.27
N ALA A 45 2.06 -14.24 -9.20
CA ALA A 45 1.22 -15.38 -8.90
C ALA A 45 1.80 -16.30 -7.80
N PRO A 46 3.11 -16.68 -7.82
CA PRO A 46 3.68 -17.48 -6.75
C PRO A 46 3.70 -16.77 -5.39
N ARG A 47 3.86 -15.43 -5.35
CA ARG A 47 3.88 -14.64 -4.11
C ARG A 47 2.49 -14.52 -3.48
N ILE A 48 1.48 -14.28 -4.31
CA ILE A 48 0.08 -14.26 -3.87
C ILE A 48 -0.33 -15.64 -3.35
N GLU A 49 0.08 -16.71 -4.03
CA GLU A 49 -0.19 -18.08 -3.59
C GLU A 49 0.55 -18.41 -2.28
N THR A 50 1.83 -18.04 -2.14
CA THR A 50 2.57 -18.17 -0.87
C THR A 50 1.86 -17.43 0.27
N ASN A 51 1.36 -16.23 0.01
CA ASN A 51 0.59 -15.49 1.01
C ASN A 51 -0.68 -16.25 1.41
N ARG A 52 -1.42 -16.80 0.43
CA ARG A 52 -2.67 -17.54 0.67
C ARG A 52 -2.45 -18.84 1.44
N VAL A 53 -1.48 -19.68 1.02
CA VAL A 53 -1.31 -21.05 1.56
C VAL A 53 -0.34 -21.14 2.72
N THR A 54 0.53 -20.14 2.91
CA THR A 54 1.58 -20.16 3.93
C THR A 54 1.44 -18.99 4.90
N THR A 55 1.51 -17.74 4.40
CA THR A 55 1.62 -16.57 5.28
C THR A 55 0.35 -16.32 6.09
N ILE A 56 -0.83 -16.41 5.49
CA ILE A 56 -2.12 -16.24 6.19
C ILE A 56 -2.33 -17.33 7.26
N PRO A 57 -2.21 -18.64 6.95
CA PRO A 57 -2.32 -19.68 7.99
C PRO A 57 -1.25 -19.56 9.09
N TYR A 58 -0.03 -19.16 8.72
CA TYR A 58 1.04 -18.90 9.68
C TYR A 58 0.69 -17.74 10.61
N ALA A 59 0.19 -16.63 10.08
CA ALA A 59 -0.19 -15.47 10.86
C ALA A 59 -1.37 -15.76 11.82
N PHE A 60 -2.39 -16.51 11.40
CA PHE A 60 -3.46 -16.96 12.31
C PHE A 60 -2.90 -17.81 13.45
N ARG A 61 -2.05 -18.80 13.15
CA ARG A 61 -1.41 -19.61 14.19
C ARG A 61 -0.60 -18.74 15.16
N LYS A 62 0.11 -17.72 14.66
CA LYS A 62 0.84 -16.78 15.51
C LYS A 62 -0.08 -15.91 16.37
N CYS A 63 -1.24 -15.51 15.88
CA CYS A 63 -2.26 -14.86 16.69
C CYS A 63 -2.82 -15.76 17.79
N GLU A 64 -3.00 -17.07 17.50
CA GLU A 64 -3.39 -18.06 18.52
C GLU A 64 -2.27 -18.24 19.57
N GLU A 65 -1.04 -18.55 19.15
CA GLU A 65 0.13 -18.78 20.01
C GLU A 65 0.46 -17.58 20.91
N SER A 66 0.23 -16.36 20.45
CA SER A 66 0.52 -15.12 21.17
C SER A 66 -0.65 -14.58 21.99
N GLY A 67 -1.77 -15.34 22.08
CA GLY A 67 -2.92 -15.01 22.93
C GLY A 67 -3.90 -13.99 22.36
N ARG A 68 -3.73 -13.53 21.12
CA ARG A 68 -4.63 -12.54 20.49
C ARG A 68 -6.04 -13.07 20.29
N MET A 69 -6.19 -14.34 19.95
CA MET A 69 -7.51 -14.99 19.88
C MET A 69 -8.10 -15.20 21.29
N TYR A 70 -7.26 -15.56 22.25
CA TYR A 70 -7.65 -15.77 23.64
C TYR A 70 -8.16 -14.48 24.32
N ASN A 71 -7.73 -13.29 23.83
CA ASN A 71 -8.28 -12.02 24.32
C ASN A 71 -9.79 -11.93 24.07
N PHE A 72 -10.28 -12.32 22.90
CA PHE A 72 -11.72 -12.35 22.60
C PHE A 72 -12.45 -13.39 23.44
N GLU A 73 -11.86 -14.58 23.69
CA GLU A 73 -12.45 -15.61 24.55
C GLU A 73 -12.66 -15.07 25.98
N ARG A 74 -11.65 -14.41 26.55
CA ARG A 74 -11.73 -13.82 27.90
C ARG A 74 -12.76 -12.70 27.96
N ALA A 75 -12.74 -11.78 27.01
CA ALA A 75 -13.73 -10.70 26.93
C ALA A 75 -15.16 -11.26 26.86
N ALA A 76 -15.37 -12.25 25.99
CA ALA A 76 -16.67 -12.92 25.87
C ALA A 76 -17.11 -13.63 27.17
N ALA A 77 -16.18 -14.28 27.89
CA ALA A 77 -16.46 -14.91 29.17
C ALA A 77 -16.90 -13.87 30.24
N VAL A 78 -16.20 -12.74 30.31
CA VAL A 78 -16.57 -11.61 31.19
C VAL A 78 -17.98 -11.12 30.88
N LEU A 79 -18.31 -10.92 29.60
CA LEU A 79 -19.64 -10.46 29.20
C LEU A 79 -20.77 -11.47 29.54
N ARG A 80 -20.46 -12.74 29.62
CA ARG A 80 -21.41 -13.78 30.12
C ARG A 80 -21.49 -13.86 31.63
N GLY A 81 -20.70 -13.07 32.39
CA GLY A 81 -20.61 -13.11 33.83
C GLY A 81 -19.80 -14.30 34.36
N GLU A 82 -18.99 -14.93 33.55
CA GLU A 82 -18.12 -16.05 33.94
C GLU A 82 -16.86 -15.52 34.66
N LYS A 83 -16.38 -16.26 35.63
CA LYS A 83 -15.12 -15.93 36.32
C LYS A 83 -13.94 -16.37 35.44
N ILE A 84 -13.12 -15.42 34.99
CA ILE A 84 -11.88 -15.71 34.26
C ILE A 84 -10.72 -15.92 35.26
N THR A 85 -9.80 -16.82 34.92
CA THR A 85 -8.62 -17.14 35.75
C THR A 85 -7.43 -16.22 35.45
N ASP A 86 -7.41 -15.58 34.29
CA ASP A 86 -6.35 -14.66 33.87
C ASP A 86 -6.97 -13.33 33.42
N PRO A 87 -7.15 -12.35 34.33
CA PRO A 87 -7.70 -11.05 34.02
C PRO A 87 -6.63 -10.08 33.41
N LYS A 88 -5.39 -10.56 33.25
CA LYS A 88 -4.30 -9.71 32.73
C LYS A 88 -4.68 -9.11 31.38
N PRO A 89 -4.52 -7.79 31.16
CA PRO A 89 -4.78 -7.19 29.86
C PRO A 89 -3.85 -7.75 28.76
N PRO A 90 -4.21 -7.57 27.47
CA PRO A 90 -3.33 -7.89 26.33
C PRO A 90 -1.93 -7.28 26.44
N GLY A 91 -0.98 -7.76 25.65
CA GLY A 91 0.39 -7.24 25.61
C GLY A 91 0.43 -5.81 25.07
N PHE A 92 -0.40 -5.54 24.04
CA PHE A 92 -0.70 -4.21 23.54
C PHE A 92 -2.21 -3.99 23.49
N PRO A 93 -2.68 -2.73 23.65
CA PRO A 93 -4.11 -2.44 23.65
C PRO A 93 -4.75 -2.68 22.28
N PHE A 94 -3.96 -2.70 21.22
CA PHE A 94 -4.39 -2.91 19.82
C PHE A 94 -4.12 -4.34 19.29
N ASP A 95 -3.88 -5.31 20.17
CA ASP A 95 -3.68 -6.72 19.77
C ASP A 95 -4.87 -7.29 18.98
N ASP A 96 -6.08 -6.75 19.16
CA ASP A 96 -7.30 -7.12 18.44
C ASP A 96 -7.19 -6.87 16.93
N THR A 97 -6.36 -5.92 16.49
CA THR A 97 -6.20 -5.58 15.07
C THR A 97 -5.47 -6.64 14.27
N ASP A 98 -4.61 -7.46 14.91
CA ASP A 98 -3.84 -8.48 14.20
C ASP A 98 -4.75 -9.56 13.60
N PRO A 99 -5.69 -10.19 14.36
CA PRO A 99 -6.73 -11.05 13.79
C PRO A 99 -7.58 -10.36 12.71
N TYR A 100 -7.96 -9.08 12.87
CA TYR A 100 -8.74 -8.36 11.85
C TYR A 100 -7.99 -8.23 10.53
N LYS A 101 -6.70 -7.85 10.56
CA LYS A 101 -5.87 -7.73 9.36
C LYS A 101 -5.69 -9.06 8.64
N VAL A 102 -5.45 -10.15 9.40
CA VAL A 102 -5.30 -11.48 8.79
C VAL A 102 -6.63 -11.97 8.21
N LEU A 103 -7.77 -11.70 8.89
CA LEU A 103 -9.11 -12.01 8.40
C LEU A 103 -9.42 -11.24 7.11
N GLU A 104 -9.04 -9.96 7.01
CA GLU A 104 -9.17 -9.18 5.79
C GLU A 104 -8.44 -9.86 4.63
N GLY A 105 -7.17 -10.24 4.83
CA GLY A 105 -6.36 -10.92 3.83
C GLY A 105 -6.92 -12.28 3.43
N ALA A 106 -7.39 -13.07 4.39
CA ALA A 106 -8.03 -14.36 4.14
C ALA A 106 -9.32 -14.20 3.33
N SER A 107 -10.12 -13.17 3.63
CA SER A 107 -11.33 -12.84 2.90
C SER A 107 -11.03 -12.52 1.43
N TYR A 108 -10.01 -11.73 1.15
CA TYR A 108 -9.56 -11.49 -0.23
C TYR A 108 -9.11 -12.77 -0.93
N GLY A 109 -8.41 -13.67 -0.21
CA GLY A 109 -8.05 -14.99 -0.72
C GLY A 109 -9.26 -15.80 -1.14
N LEU A 110 -10.32 -15.86 -0.30
CA LEU A 110 -11.58 -16.55 -0.59
C LEU A 110 -12.31 -15.97 -1.81
N ALA A 111 -12.24 -14.66 -2.03
CA ALA A 111 -12.88 -14.02 -3.18
C ALA A 111 -12.27 -14.45 -4.52
N VAL A 112 -11.00 -14.83 -4.52
CA VAL A 112 -10.27 -15.27 -5.73
C VAL A 112 -10.30 -16.78 -5.87
N GLN A 113 -10.14 -17.51 -4.76
CA GLN A 113 -10.09 -18.96 -4.74
C GLN A 113 -10.86 -19.50 -3.54
N PRO A 114 -12.02 -20.14 -3.75
CA PRO A 114 -12.81 -20.71 -2.68
C PRO A 114 -12.03 -21.76 -1.88
N ASP A 115 -12.07 -21.64 -0.55
CA ASP A 115 -11.50 -22.61 0.41
C ASP A 115 -12.50 -22.85 1.55
N PRO A 116 -13.28 -23.95 1.51
CA PRO A 116 -14.30 -24.23 2.52
C PRO A 116 -13.75 -24.39 3.94
N LYS A 117 -12.47 -24.78 4.10
CA LYS A 117 -11.84 -24.91 5.43
C LYS A 117 -11.52 -23.54 5.99
N MET A 118 -10.93 -22.67 5.19
CA MET A 118 -10.67 -21.29 5.58
C MET A 118 -11.97 -20.54 5.85
N ASP A 119 -12.98 -20.68 5.00
CA ASP A 119 -14.29 -20.06 5.19
C ASP A 119 -14.94 -20.48 6.52
N ALA A 120 -14.94 -21.78 6.86
CA ALA A 120 -15.44 -22.28 8.14
C ALA A 120 -14.60 -21.82 9.34
N TYR A 121 -13.29 -21.64 9.18
CA TYR A 121 -12.42 -21.07 10.21
C TYR A 121 -12.77 -19.61 10.47
N LEU A 122 -12.95 -18.81 9.41
CA LEU A 122 -13.35 -17.40 9.52
C LEU A 122 -14.73 -17.27 10.21
N ASP A 123 -15.71 -18.11 9.88
CA ASP A 123 -17.02 -18.08 10.56
C ASP A 123 -16.90 -18.29 12.06
N LYS A 124 -16.04 -19.22 12.50
CA LYS A 124 -15.79 -19.45 13.94
C LYS A 124 -15.09 -18.25 14.59
N LEU A 125 -14.08 -17.69 13.95
CA LEU A 125 -13.39 -16.51 14.44
C LEU A 125 -14.33 -15.30 14.54
N ILE A 126 -15.17 -15.09 13.53
CA ILE A 126 -16.17 -14.00 13.51
C ILE A 126 -17.20 -14.19 14.65
N ALA A 127 -17.65 -15.42 14.89
CA ALA A 127 -18.54 -15.70 16.00
C ALA A 127 -17.89 -15.41 17.36
N LEU A 128 -16.60 -15.72 17.51
CA LEU A 128 -15.82 -15.38 18.69
C LEU A 128 -15.70 -13.86 18.88
N ILE A 129 -15.31 -13.13 17.84
CA ILE A 129 -15.23 -11.66 17.84
C ILE A 129 -16.58 -11.06 18.23
N ALA A 130 -17.67 -11.51 17.61
CA ALA A 130 -19.02 -11.05 17.90
C ALA A 130 -19.43 -11.29 19.37
N SER A 131 -18.99 -12.40 19.97
CA SER A 131 -19.29 -12.71 21.38
C SER A 131 -18.55 -11.82 22.37
N ALA A 132 -17.48 -11.17 21.95
CA ALA A 132 -16.70 -10.21 22.74
C ALA A 132 -17.19 -8.77 22.63
N GLN A 133 -18.21 -8.51 21.79
CA GLN A 133 -18.77 -7.16 21.60
C GLN A 133 -19.79 -6.85 22.70
N GLU A 134 -19.59 -5.73 23.38
CA GLU A 134 -20.49 -5.26 24.43
C GLU A 134 -21.91 -4.90 23.88
N PRO A 135 -22.96 -4.89 24.76
CA PRO A 135 -24.33 -4.69 24.32
C PRO A 135 -24.58 -3.39 23.56
N ASP A 136 -23.85 -2.31 23.87
CA ASP A 136 -23.97 -1.00 23.21
C ASP A 136 -23.19 -0.89 21.89
N GLY A 137 -22.33 -1.89 21.57
CA GLY A 137 -21.54 -1.95 20.35
C GLY A 137 -20.03 -1.83 20.54
N TYR A 138 -19.55 -1.49 21.73
CA TYR A 138 -18.13 -1.36 22.02
C TYR A 138 -17.39 -2.70 21.86
N LEU A 139 -16.25 -2.69 21.21
CA LEU A 139 -15.44 -3.87 20.98
C LEU A 139 -13.95 -3.53 21.12
N TYR A 140 -13.39 -3.79 22.29
CA TYR A 140 -12.00 -3.51 22.63
C TYR A 140 -11.58 -4.38 23.81
N THR A 141 -10.91 -5.51 23.54
CA THR A 141 -10.63 -6.52 24.56
C THR A 141 -9.72 -6.02 25.66
N ALA A 142 -8.82 -5.07 25.35
CA ALA A 142 -7.89 -4.47 26.32
C ALA A 142 -8.58 -3.77 27.49
N ARG A 143 -9.88 -3.51 27.39
CA ARG A 143 -10.70 -2.96 28.47
C ARG A 143 -11.77 -3.93 28.93
N THR A 144 -12.45 -4.63 28.02
CA THR A 144 -13.58 -5.51 28.35
C THR A 144 -13.18 -6.69 29.24
N ILE A 145 -11.93 -7.17 29.16
CA ILE A 145 -11.41 -8.26 30.01
C ILE A 145 -11.42 -7.90 31.49
N ASP A 146 -11.00 -6.69 31.86
CA ASP A 146 -11.04 -6.17 33.22
C ASP A 146 -11.32 -4.66 33.18
N PRO A 147 -12.60 -4.25 33.23
CA PRO A 147 -12.96 -2.83 33.14
C PRO A 147 -12.47 -1.98 34.32
N GLU A 148 -12.20 -2.59 35.47
CA GLU A 148 -11.68 -1.90 36.66
C GLU A 148 -10.16 -1.68 36.57
N HIS A 149 -9.44 -2.60 35.92
CA HIS A 149 -7.98 -2.54 35.72
C HIS A 149 -7.63 -2.77 34.24
N PRO A 150 -8.09 -1.89 33.32
CA PRO A 150 -7.85 -2.06 31.90
C PRO A 150 -6.36 -1.90 31.54
N HIS A 151 -6.01 -2.17 30.29
CA HIS A 151 -4.64 -1.91 29.84
C HIS A 151 -4.21 -0.47 30.17
N PRO A 152 -2.99 -0.25 30.71
CA PRO A 152 -2.56 1.09 31.18
C PRO A 152 -2.69 2.20 30.15
N TRP A 153 -2.50 1.89 28.85
CA TRP A 153 -2.62 2.86 27.76
C TRP A 153 -4.07 3.25 27.46
N SER A 154 -5.06 2.42 27.79
CA SER A 154 -6.47 2.74 27.57
C SER A 154 -7.05 3.72 28.59
N GLY A 155 -6.36 3.91 29.74
CA GLY A 155 -6.80 4.83 30.78
C GLY A 155 -8.05 4.35 31.55
N PRO A 156 -8.56 5.16 32.51
CA PRO A 156 -9.61 4.74 33.45
C PRO A 156 -11.03 4.71 32.83
N LYS A 157 -11.24 5.33 31.67
CA LYS A 157 -12.53 5.39 30.98
C LYS A 157 -12.32 5.19 29.47
N ARG A 158 -13.35 4.70 28.77
CA ARG A 158 -13.37 4.62 27.32
C ARG A 158 -12.98 5.97 26.71
N TRP A 159 -12.16 5.96 25.68
CA TRP A 159 -11.78 7.11 24.82
C TRP A 159 -10.89 8.17 25.49
N VAL A 160 -10.60 8.06 26.79
CA VAL A 160 -9.89 9.12 27.54
C VAL A 160 -8.45 9.33 27.07
N ASN A 161 -7.81 8.30 26.54
CA ASN A 161 -6.44 8.33 26.01
C ASN A 161 -6.39 8.14 24.48
N GLU A 162 -7.51 8.31 23.77
CA GLU A 162 -7.60 8.01 22.34
C GLU A 162 -6.66 8.87 21.50
N GLU A 163 -6.48 10.13 21.83
CA GLU A 163 -5.57 11.03 21.12
C GLU A 163 -4.08 10.66 21.29
N ASN A 164 -3.78 9.71 22.16
CA ASN A 164 -2.42 9.26 22.44
C ASN A 164 -2.22 7.78 22.08
N GLN A 165 -2.57 6.86 22.99
CA GLN A 165 -2.06 5.50 22.98
C GLN A 165 -3.16 4.41 23.12
N SER A 166 -4.43 4.75 23.39
CA SER A 166 -5.45 3.72 23.62
C SER A 166 -5.73 2.89 22.38
N HIS A 167 -5.74 3.51 21.21
CA HIS A 167 -5.96 2.84 19.92
C HIS A 167 -7.37 2.22 19.76
N GLU A 168 -8.37 2.67 20.54
CA GLU A 168 -9.76 2.17 20.46
C GLU A 168 -10.34 2.39 19.06
N LEU A 169 -10.09 3.58 18.46
CA LEU A 169 -10.53 3.90 17.10
C LEU A 169 -9.66 3.21 16.01
N TYR A 170 -8.41 2.90 16.31
CA TYR A 170 -7.56 2.10 15.43
C TYR A 170 -8.10 0.67 15.29
N ASP A 171 -8.51 0.05 16.41
CA ASP A 171 -9.13 -1.27 16.42
C ASP A 171 -10.44 -1.27 15.62
N ALA A 172 -11.32 -0.28 15.87
CA ALA A 172 -12.55 -0.10 15.10
C ALA A 172 -12.29 0.07 13.60
N GLY A 173 -11.29 0.87 13.21
CA GLY A 173 -10.94 1.08 11.81
C GLY A 173 -10.53 -0.22 11.09
N HIS A 174 -9.71 -1.06 11.72
CA HIS A 174 -9.33 -2.35 11.15
C HIS A 174 -10.48 -3.36 11.13
N LEU A 175 -11.38 -3.34 12.14
CA LEU A 175 -12.60 -4.11 12.09
C LEU A 175 -13.48 -3.71 10.89
N PHE A 176 -13.64 -2.41 10.61
CA PHE A 176 -14.46 -1.94 9.49
C PHE A 176 -13.87 -2.37 8.14
N GLU A 177 -12.54 -2.26 7.97
CA GLU A 177 -11.85 -2.75 6.78
C GLU A 177 -12.05 -4.26 6.58
N ALA A 178 -11.84 -5.06 7.63
CA ALA A 178 -12.02 -6.51 7.59
C ALA A 178 -13.47 -6.92 7.30
N ALA A 179 -14.44 -6.23 7.93
CA ALA A 179 -15.86 -6.52 7.74
C ALA A 179 -16.34 -6.21 6.31
N CYS A 180 -15.92 -5.09 5.75
CA CYS A 180 -16.21 -4.75 4.37
C CYS A 180 -15.56 -5.73 3.39
N ALA A 181 -14.31 -6.15 3.64
CA ALA A 181 -13.61 -7.14 2.84
C ALA A 181 -14.34 -8.49 2.87
N HIS A 182 -14.71 -8.96 4.06
CA HIS A 182 -15.42 -10.23 4.23
C HIS A 182 -16.78 -10.24 3.53
N TYR A 183 -17.55 -9.16 3.69
CA TYR A 183 -18.84 -9.00 3.01
C TYR A 183 -18.68 -8.98 1.48
N GLN A 184 -17.73 -8.21 0.97
CA GLN A 184 -17.47 -8.11 -0.48
C GLN A 184 -17.00 -9.44 -1.08
N ALA A 185 -16.23 -10.22 -0.31
CA ALA A 185 -15.69 -11.50 -0.74
C ALA A 185 -16.72 -12.64 -0.71
N THR A 186 -17.56 -12.70 0.33
CA THR A 186 -18.40 -13.87 0.63
C THR A 186 -19.90 -13.60 0.54
N GLY A 187 -20.32 -12.33 0.59
CA GLY A 187 -21.71 -11.92 0.74
C GLY A 187 -22.27 -12.13 2.16
N LYS A 188 -21.48 -12.69 3.09
CA LYS A 188 -21.91 -12.90 4.49
C LYS A 188 -21.91 -11.59 5.27
N THR A 189 -22.93 -11.38 6.10
CA THR A 189 -23.12 -10.14 6.87
C THR A 189 -22.75 -10.28 8.36
N ASN A 190 -22.27 -11.46 8.79
CA ASN A 190 -21.97 -11.74 10.20
C ASN A 190 -20.98 -10.72 10.80
N LEU A 191 -19.81 -10.50 10.19
CA LEU A 191 -18.83 -9.51 10.66
C LEU A 191 -19.30 -8.07 10.36
N LEU A 192 -20.00 -7.85 9.24
CA LEU A 192 -20.54 -6.54 8.90
C LEU A 192 -21.53 -6.02 9.96
N HIS A 193 -22.35 -6.89 10.55
CA HIS A 193 -23.25 -6.51 11.66
C HIS A 193 -22.49 -6.08 12.91
N VAL A 194 -21.36 -6.73 13.23
CA VAL A 194 -20.48 -6.34 14.35
C VAL A 194 -19.91 -4.93 14.08
N ALA A 195 -19.39 -4.72 12.88
CA ALA A 195 -18.83 -3.43 12.47
C ALA A 195 -19.87 -2.30 12.47
N ILE A 196 -21.07 -2.55 11.94
CA ILE A 196 -22.18 -1.58 11.94
C ILE A 196 -22.56 -1.20 13.37
N LYS A 197 -22.67 -2.17 14.28
CA LYS A 197 -23.05 -1.91 15.67
C LYS A 197 -22.01 -1.05 16.39
N GLU A 198 -20.72 -1.24 16.14
CA GLU A 198 -19.66 -0.40 16.68
C GLU A 198 -19.65 0.98 16.02
N ALA A 199 -19.73 1.07 14.69
CA ALA A 199 -19.78 2.33 13.97
C ALA A 199 -20.98 3.19 14.40
N ASP A 200 -22.13 2.56 14.72
CA ASP A 200 -23.30 3.24 15.27
C ASP A 200 -23.06 3.79 16.68
N LEU A 201 -22.30 3.07 17.51
CA LEU A 201 -21.84 3.58 18.80
C LEU A 201 -20.93 4.81 18.58
N LEU A 202 -19.94 4.72 17.69
CA LEU A 202 -19.03 5.82 17.41
C LEU A 202 -19.78 7.07 16.93
N CYS A 203 -20.78 6.92 16.05
CA CYS A 203 -21.63 8.03 15.60
C CYS A 203 -22.44 8.68 16.73
N ARG A 204 -22.76 7.95 17.80
CA ARG A 204 -23.42 8.53 19.00
C ARG A 204 -22.44 9.23 19.92
N VAL A 205 -21.22 8.70 20.02
CA VAL A 205 -20.21 9.17 20.98
C VAL A 205 -19.45 10.38 20.45
N PHE A 206 -19.05 10.36 19.17
CA PHE A 206 -18.20 11.39 18.57
C PHE A 206 -18.96 12.28 17.60
N GLY A 207 -18.59 13.56 17.56
CA GLY A 207 -19.18 14.53 16.64
C GLY A 207 -19.15 15.96 17.17
N PRO A 208 -19.76 16.91 16.44
CA PRO A 208 -19.78 18.32 16.82
C PRO A 208 -20.87 18.68 17.86
N GLY A 209 -21.69 17.72 18.30
CA GLY A 209 -22.80 17.95 19.23
C GLY A 209 -22.33 18.19 20.66
N THR A 210 -23.10 18.95 21.46
CA THR A 210 -22.76 19.33 22.84
C THR A 210 -22.59 18.13 23.81
N ASN A 211 -23.21 16.99 23.48
CA ASN A 211 -23.12 15.76 24.27
C ASN A 211 -22.20 14.71 23.64
N GLN A 212 -21.40 15.09 22.63
CA GLN A 212 -20.46 14.22 21.95
C GLN A 212 -19.02 14.58 22.33
N LEU A 213 -18.13 13.60 22.22
CA LEU A 213 -16.71 13.82 22.43
C LEU A 213 -16.10 14.52 21.21
N HIS A 214 -15.30 15.54 21.49
CA HIS A 214 -14.54 16.31 20.52
C HIS A 214 -13.08 15.91 20.61
N LEU A 215 -12.69 14.85 19.93
CA LEU A 215 -11.31 14.38 19.87
C LEU A 215 -11.03 13.71 18.53
N TRP A 216 -9.75 13.55 18.20
CA TRP A 216 -9.28 12.85 16.99
C TRP A 216 -8.72 11.46 17.32
N PRO A 217 -8.73 10.51 16.36
CA PRO A 217 -8.05 9.23 16.50
C PRO A 217 -6.55 9.43 16.70
N GLY A 218 -5.98 8.85 17.73
CA GLY A 218 -4.53 8.91 17.97
C GLY A 218 -3.76 8.17 16.88
N HIS A 219 -4.26 6.99 16.47
CA HIS A 219 -3.77 6.30 15.27
C HIS A 219 -4.89 6.21 14.24
N GLU A 220 -4.61 6.72 13.06
CA GLU A 220 -5.52 6.76 11.92
C GLU A 220 -5.74 5.36 11.32
N ILE A 221 -6.80 5.14 10.69
CA ILE A 221 -7.39 4.09 9.87
C ILE A 221 -8.92 4.16 9.92
N VAL A 222 -9.49 4.63 11.03
CA VAL A 222 -10.95 4.66 11.20
C VAL A 222 -11.61 5.51 10.14
N GLU A 223 -10.97 6.58 9.67
CA GLU A 223 -11.46 7.45 8.61
C GLU A 223 -11.61 6.68 7.29
N MET A 224 -10.60 5.87 6.93
CA MET A 224 -10.66 4.97 5.77
C MET A 224 -11.75 3.90 5.95
N GLY A 225 -11.77 3.25 7.11
CA GLY A 225 -12.74 2.20 7.43
C GLY A 225 -14.19 2.69 7.38
N LEU A 226 -14.47 3.89 7.93
CA LEU A 226 -15.80 4.53 7.87
C LEU A 226 -16.18 4.91 6.43
N ALA A 227 -15.27 5.47 5.65
CA ALA A 227 -15.51 5.79 4.25
C ALA A 227 -15.82 4.52 3.43
N ARG A 228 -15.12 3.42 3.71
CA ARG A 228 -15.40 2.12 3.10
C ARG A 228 -16.74 1.54 3.55
N LEU A 229 -17.06 1.65 4.85
CA LEU A 229 -18.34 1.22 5.40
C LEU A 229 -19.50 2.02 4.79
N TYR A 230 -19.32 3.33 4.56
CA TYR A 230 -20.28 4.16 3.80
C TYR A 230 -20.51 3.59 2.40
N ARG A 231 -19.46 3.28 1.64
CA ARG A 231 -19.60 2.71 0.28
C ARG A 231 -20.35 1.37 0.27
N VAL A 232 -20.22 0.57 1.33
CA VAL A 232 -20.90 -0.73 1.45
C VAL A 232 -22.36 -0.59 1.88
N THR A 233 -22.65 0.37 2.81
CA THR A 233 -23.97 0.46 3.46
C THR A 233 -24.83 1.60 2.93
N GLY A 234 -24.25 2.60 2.29
CA GLY A 234 -24.94 3.84 1.88
C GLY A 234 -25.34 4.77 3.04
N GLN A 235 -24.87 4.53 4.26
CA GLN A 235 -25.29 5.31 5.43
C GLN A 235 -24.41 6.55 5.62
N GLU A 236 -24.95 7.72 5.29
CA GLU A 236 -24.28 9.04 5.34
C GLU A 236 -23.61 9.38 6.69
N LYS A 237 -24.14 8.86 7.81
CA LYS A 237 -23.56 9.10 9.13
C LYS A 237 -22.11 8.62 9.25
N TYR A 238 -21.72 7.56 8.53
CA TYR A 238 -20.35 7.05 8.55
C TYR A 238 -19.40 7.97 7.78
N LEU A 239 -19.81 8.46 6.62
CA LEU A 239 -19.03 9.47 5.89
C LEU A 239 -18.90 10.77 6.68
N SER A 240 -20.00 11.21 7.32
CA SER A 240 -20.00 12.41 8.18
C SER A 240 -19.04 12.27 9.35
N LEU A 241 -18.97 11.07 9.98
CA LEU A 241 -18.05 10.81 11.08
C LEU A 241 -16.59 10.73 10.60
N ALA A 242 -16.34 10.10 9.44
CA ALA A 242 -14.99 10.08 8.85
C ALA A 242 -14.47 11.51 8.58
N LYS A 243 -15.33 12.36 8.00
CA LYS A 243 -15.00 13.78 7.78
C LYS A 243 -14.76 14.51 9.10
N TYR A 244 -15.60 14.29 10.11
CA TYR A 244 -15.46 14.90 11.42
C TYR A 244 -14.09 14.59 12.06
N PHE A 245 -13.63 13.35 12.04
CA PHE A 245 -12.33 12.98 12.60
C PHE A 245 -11.15 13.67 11.90
N ILE A 246 -11.25 13.91 10.59
CA ILE A 246 -10.24 14.69 9.86
C ILE A 246 -10.33 16.17 10.26
N ASP A 247 -11.53 16.75 10.31
CA ASP A 247 -11.75 18.18 10.58
C ASP A 247 -11.38 18.58 12.02
N VAL A 248 -11.63 17.70 13.00
CA VAL A 248 -11.34 17.98 14.41
C VAL A 248 -9.85 17.88 14.72
N ARG A 249 -9.08 17.12 13.92
CA ARG A 249 -7.64 16.95 14.10
C ARG A 249 -6.91 18.29 13.96
N GLY A 250 -6.14 18.65 14.99
CA GLY A 250 -5.38 19.89 15.01
C GLY A 250 -6.24 21.17 15.09
N SER A 251 -7.55 21.04 15.36
CA SER A 251 -8.45 22.19 15.47
C SER A 251 -8.38 22.90 16.83
N TYR A 252 -7.69 22.30 17.81
CA TYR A 252 -7.45 22.88 19.15
C TYR A 252 -6.04 22.59 19.64
N PRO A 253 -5.53 23.35 20.62
CA PRO A 253 -4.17 23.19 21.13
C PRO A 253 -3.91 21.84 21.80
N GLY A 254 -2.65 21.36 21.76
CA GLY A 254 -2.20 20.13 22.41
C GLY A 254 -1.78 19.04 21.43
N GLY A 255 -2.04 19.20 20.13
CA GLY A 255 -1.57 18.28 19.09
C GLY A 255 -0.08 18.42 18.78
N ASP A 256 0.49 17.42 18.13
CA ASP A 256 1.91 17.32 17.79
C ASP A 256 2.12 16.80 16.36
N ASP A 257 3.39 16.74 15.94
CA ASP A 257 3.73 16.21 14.61
C ASP A 257 3.59 14.69 14.55
N TYR A 258 3.82 13.98 15.67
CA TYR A 258 3.77 12.52 15.73
C TYR A 258 2.39 11.97 15.29
N HIS A 259 1.30 12.65 15.73
CA HIS A 259 -0.08 12.32 15.41
C HIS A 259 -0.66 13.16 14.24
N GLN A 260 0.18 13.89 13.48
CA GLN A 260 -0.27 14.83 12.43
C GLN A 260 -1.32 15.84 12.92
N SER A 261 -1.27 16.23 14.19
CA SER A 261 -2.32 17.02 14.87
C SER A 261 -1.87 18.41 15.32
N ARG A 262 -0.61 18.83 15.03
CA ARG A 262 -0.12 20.17 15.38
C ARG A 262 -0.93 21.30 14.75
N ILE A 263 -1.37 21.09 13.52
CA ILE A 263 -2.24 21.99 12.74
C ILE A 263 -3.26 21.17 11.97
N PRO A 264 -4.40 21.75 11.57
CA PRO A 264 -5.39 21.04 10.76
C PRO A 264 -4.78 20.40 9.51
N PRO A 265 -5.16 19.16 9.16
CA PRO A 265 -4.61 18.45 7.98
C PRO A 265 -4.72 19.22 6.66
N VAL A 266 -5.77 20.06 6.51
CA VAL A 266 -5.97 20.89 5.31
C VAL A 266 -4.95 22.02 5.17
N ASP A 267 -4.26 22.38 6.24
CA ASP A 267 -3.23 23.44 6.29
C ASP A 267 -1.81 22.88 6.30
N GLN A 268 -1.67 21.54 6.36
CA GLN A 268 -0.35 20.90 6.34
C GLN A 268 0.27 20.93 4.94
N THR A 269 1.59 21.13 4.91
CA THR A 269 2.37 21.22 3.66
C THR A 269 3.52 20.23 3.59
N GLU A 270 3.80 19.53 4.69
CA GLU A 270 4.87 18.54 4.81
C GLU A 270 4.36 17.23 5.41
N ALA A 271 4.95 16.12 4.98
CA ALA A 271 4.76 14.83 5.65
C ALA A 271 5.59 14.83 6.95
N VAL A 272 4.92 14.63 8.09
CA VAL A 272 5.52 14.69 9.44
C VAL A 272 5.07 13.54 10.31
N GLY A 273 5.78 13.29 11.40
CA GLY A 273 5.40 12.34 12.44
C GLY A 273 5.49 10.88 12.00
N HIS A 274 4.71 10.04 12.65
CA HIS A 274 4.70 8.60 12.40
C HIS A 274 4.22 8.28 10.99
N ALA A 275 5.02 7.55 10.20
CA ALA A 275 4.81 7.42 8.76
C ALA A 275 3.57 6.59 8.39
N VAL A 276 3.20 5.57 9.20
CA VAL A 276 1.99 4.76 8.96
C VAL A 276 0.74 5.59 9.23
N ARG A 277 0.69 6.29 10.37
CA ARG A 277 -0.41 7.22 10.72
C ARG A 277 -0.65 8.20 9.59
N ALA A 278 0.41 8.88 9.14
CA ALA A 278 0.38 9.83 8.05
C ALA A 278 -0.20 9.23 6.75
N GLY A 279 0.31 8.07 6.33
CA GLY A 279 -0.16 7.41 5.10
C GLY A 279 -1.64 7.00 5.17
N TYR A 280 -2.12 6.58 6.34
CA TYR A 280 -3.53 6.26 6.55
C TYR A 280 -4.40 7.53 6.59
N LEU A 281 -3.98 8.59 7.30
CA LEU A 281 -4.67 9.88 7.31
C LEU A 281 -4.84 10.42 5.88
N TYR A 282 -3.74 10.48 5.10
CA TYR A 282 -3.78 11.01 3.74
C TYR A 282 -4.63 10.14 2.80
N SER A 283 -4.69 8.84 3.05
CA SER A 283 -5.61 7.93 2.35
C SER A 283 -7.07 8.20 2.74
N GLY A 284 -7.38 8.40 4.02
CA GLY A 284 -8.70 8.78 4.51
C GLY A 284 -9.15 10.13 3.97
N MET A 285 -8.25 11.12 3.94
CA MET A 285 -8.51 12.43 3.32
C MET A 285 -8.87 12.30 1.83
N ALA A 286 -8.17 11.43 1.09
CA ALA A 286 -8.47 11.17 -0.31
C ALA A 286 -9.84 10.51 -0.50
N ASP A 287 -10.20 9.52 0.35
CA ASP A 287 -11.52 8.88 0.33
C ASP A 287 -12.64 9.87 0.62
N VAL A 288 -12.51 10.67 1.68
CA VAL A 288 -13.50 11.70 2.05
C VAL A 288 -13.59 12.77 0.96
N ALA A 289 -12.46 13.22 0.40
CA ALA A 289 -12.45 14.19 -0.70
C ALA A 289 -13.21 13.66 -1.93
N ALA A 290 -12.98 12.41 -2.31
CA ALA A 290 -13.68 11.79 -3.44
C ALA A 290 -15.20 11.73 -3.20
N LEU A 291 -15.62 11.36 -2.00
CA LEU A 291 -17.03 11.16 -1.64
C LEU A 291 -17.79 12.46 -1.39
N THR A 292 -17.11 13.52 -0.94
CA THR A 292 -17.75 14.82 -0.61
C THR A 292 -17.52 15.89 -1.67
N GLY A 293 -16.53 15.72 -2.56
CA GLY A 293 -16.09 16.75 -3.51
C GLY A 293 -15.24 17.86 -2.86
N ASP A 294 -14.72 17.67 -1.63
CA ASP A 294 -13.95 18.70 -0.91
C ASP A 294 -12.54 18.85 -1.49
N THR A 295 -12.35 19.92 -2.26
CA THR A 295 -11.09 20.24 -2.94
C THR A 295 -10.00 20.73 -1.98
N ASN A 296 -10.32 21.14 -0.75
CA ASN A 296 -9.30 21.54 0.23
C ASN A 296 -8.47 20.35 0.67
N TYR A 297 -9.10 19.19 0.88
CA TYR A 297 -8.37 17.95 1.15
C TYR A 297 -7.47 17.55 -0.02
N VAL A 298 -8.00 17.62 -1.26
CA VAL A 298 -7.19 17.31 -2.47
C VAL A 298 -5.94 18.19 -2.52
N ARG A 299 -6.09 19.51 -2.34
CA ARG A 299 -4.96 20.45 -2.34
C ARG A 299 -3.92 20.13 -1.27
N ALA A 300 -4.37 19.81 -0.04
CA ALA A 300 -3.48 19.48 1.06
C ALA A 300 -2.68 18.20 0.78
N ILE A 301 -3.37 17.10 0.42
CA ILE A 301 -2.69 15.82 0.14
C ILE A 301 -1.77 15.88 -1.08
N ASP A 302 -2.08 16.67 -2.10
CA ASP A 302 -1.18 16.92 -3.25
C ASP A 302 0.08 17.67 -2.84
N THR A 303 -0.05 18.67 -1.95
CA THR A 303 1.08 19.43 -1.43
C THR A 303 1.97 18.57 -0.55
N ILE A 304 1.38 17.81 0.37
CA ILE A 304 2.10 16.87 1.25
C ILE A 304 2.79 15.78 0.43
N TRP A 305 2.12 15.23 -0.59
CA TRP A 305 2.70 14.23 -1.48
C TRP A 305 3.93 14.78 -2.22
N SER A 306 3.84 16.02 -2.71
CA SER A 306 4.96 16.67 -3.40
C SER A 306 6.16 16.88 -2.47
N ASN A 307 5.94 17.19 -1.18
CA ASN A 307 6.98 17.22 -0.16
C ASN A 307 7.57 15.84 0.09
N CYS A 308 6.72 14.83 0.33
CA CYS A 308 7.13 13.47 0.65
C CYS A 308 7.98 12.87 -0.48
N VAL A 309 7.45 12.86 -1.70
CA VAL A 309 8.11 12.24 -2.86
C VAL A 309 9.35 13.02 -3.30
N GLY A 310 9.32 14.35 -3.21
CA GLY A 310 10.44 15.19 -3.61
C GLY A 310 11.56 15.31 -2.60
N LYS A 311 11.37 14.91 -1.32
CA LYS A 311 12.36 15.19 -0.26
C LYS A 311 12.52 14.09 0.80
N LYS A 312 11.57 13.14 0.94
CA LYS A 312 11.51 12.17 2.06
C LYS A 312 11.31 10.73 1.62
N LEU A 313 11.16 10.46 0.32
CA LEU A 313 11.01 9.13 -0.25
C LEU A 313 12.39 8.47 -0.43
N TYR A 314 12.56 7.26 0.08
CA TYR A 314 13.73 6.45 -0.21
C TYR A 314 13.71 5.87 -1.63
N LEU A 315 14.88 5.55 -2.17
CA LEU A 315 15.00 4.96 -3.50
C LEU A 315 14.17 3.67 -3.65
N THR A 316 14.02 2.92 -2.57
CA THR A 316 13.20 1.70 -2.51
C THR A 316 11.70 1.96 -2.37
N GLY A 317 11.27 3.22 -2.37
CA GLY A 317 9.88 3.61 -2.14
C GLY A 317 9.46 3.64 -0.66
N GLY A 318 10.37 3.32 0.26
CA GLY A 318 10.13 3.42 1.70
C GLY A 318 9.93 4.86 2.16
N ILE A 319 9.21 5.04 3.26
CA ILE A 319 8.98 6.31 3.96
C ILE A 319 9.15 6.11 5.47
N GLY A 320 9.50 7.19 6.18
CA GLY A 320 9.82 7.13 7.61
C GLY A 320 11.30 6.82 7.86
N ALA A 321 12.11 7.85 8.12
CA ALA A 321 13.56 7.73 8.22
C ALA A 321 14.04 7.31 9.63
N ARG A 322 13.26 7.67 10.67
CA ARG A 322 13.67 7.60 12.07
C ARG A 322 13.06 6.43 12.81
N HIS A 323 13.86 5.76 13.64
CA HIS A 323 13.36 4.78 14.61
C HIS A 323 12.54 5.44 15.72
N ASP A 324 13.00 6.61 16.20
CA ASP A 324 12.26 7.38 17.19
C ASP A 324 10.93 7.88 16.61
N GLY A 325 9.85 7.43 17.22
CA GLY A 325 8.48 7.69 16.78
C GLY A 325 8.12 7.06 15.43
N GLU A 326 8.93 6.14 14.87
CA GLU A 326 8.67 5.50 13.56
C GLU A 326 8.39 6.55 12.47
N ALA A 327 9.13 7.68 12.53
CA ALA A 327 8.71 8.95 11.98
C ALA A 327 9.45 9.35 10.71
N PHE A 328 8.84 10.26 9.94
CA PHE A 328 9.56 11.02 8.93
C PHE A 328 10.73 11.80 9.55
N GLY A 329 11.85 11.82 8.84
CA GLY A 329 12.93 12.75 9.09
C GLY A 329 12.65 14.15 8.54
N GLY A 330 13.61 15.06 8.74
CA GLY A 330 13.63 16.34 8.05
C GLY A 330 13.75 16.18 6.53
N ASN A 331 13.54 17.27 5.78
CA ASN A 331 13.71 17.24 4.33
C ASN A 331 15.13 16.79 3.95
N TYR A 332 15.26 15.78 3.10
CA TYR A 332 16.51 15.14 2.65
C TYR A 332 17.27 14.35 3.75
N GLU A 333 16.66 14.08 4.89
CA GLU A 333 17.18 13.20 5.93
C GLU A 333 16.83 11.75 5.60
N LEU A 334 17.73 11.08 4.89
CA LEU A 334 17.54 9.73 4.36
C LEU A 334 18.77 8.85 4.69
N PRO A 335 19.03 8.52 5.98
CA PRO A 335 20.12 7.64 6.37
C PRO A 335 19.90 6.23 5.80
N ASN A 336 20.99 5.47 5.54
CA ASN A 336 20.90 4.13 4.95
C ASN A 336 20.88 3.03 6.02
N LEU A 337 21.90 3.01 6.90
CA LEU A 337 22.05 1.98 7.93
C LEU A 337 20.94 2.05 9.01
N THR A 338 20.52 3.25 9.35
CA THR A 338 19.50 3.53 10.36
C THR A 338 18.14 3.90 9.76
N ALA A 339 17.93 3.65 8.49
CA ALA A 339 16.63 3.86 7.86
C ALA A 339 15.57 2.96 8.52
N TYR A 340 14.47 3.57 8.98
CA TYR A 340 13.38 2.78 9.54
C TYR A 340 12.56 2.13 8.43
N ASN A 341 11.94 2.92 7.57
CA ASN A 341 11.24 2.41 6.39
C ASN A 341 10.33 1.22 6.71
N GLU A 342 9.42 1.42 7.64
CA GLU A 342 8.55 0.37 8.14
C GLU A 342 7.77 -0.32 7.01
N THR A 343 7.62 -1.64 7.11
CA THR A 343 6.80 -2.42 6.17
C THR A 343 5.34 -1.92 6.12
N CYS A 344 4.75 -1.55 7.28
CA CYS A 344 3.41 -0.95 7.31
C CYS A 344 3.37 0.40 6.59
N ALA A 345 4.42 1.21 6.70
CA ALA A 345 4.51 2.49 6.01
C ALA A 345 4.60 2.30 4.48
N ALA A 346 5.29 1.24 4.00
CA ALA A 346 5.28 0.87 2.59
C ALA A 346 3.86 0.52 2.10
N VAL A 347 3.09 -0.28 2.87
CA VAL A 347 1.69 -0.59 2.56
C VAL A 347 0.82 0.67 2.56
N ALA A 348 0.96 1.54 3.57
CA ALA A 348 0.22 2.80 3.65
C ALA A 348 0.54 3.73 2.47
N ASN A 349 1.81 3.78 2.03
CA ASN A 349 2.24 4.54 0.86
C ASN A 349 1.61 4.01 -0.43
N CYS A 350 1.44 2.68 -0.57
CA CYS A 350 0.70 2.09 -1.69
C CYS A 350 -0.77 2.53 -1.67
N PHE A 351 -1.45 2.49 -0.52
CA PHE A 351 -2.84 2.92 -0.39
C PHE A 351 -3.02 4.40 -0.75
N TRP A 352 -2.13 5.26 -0.30
CA TRP A 352 -2.16 6.69 -0.59
C TRP A 352 -1.95 6.98 -2.08
N ASN A 353 -0.90 6.41 -2.69
CA ASN A 353 -0.62 6.61 -4.12
C ASN A 353 -1.72 6.07 -5.03
N GLN A 354 -2.35 4.94 -4.70
CA GLN A 354 -3.50 4.43 -5.45
C GLN A 354 -4.66 5.42 -5.42
N ARG A 355 -4.99 5.99 -4.25
CA ARG A 355 -6.07 6.96 -4.10
C ARG A 355 -5.81 8.25 -4.87
N LEU A 356 -4.58 8.75 -4.82
CA LEU A 356 -4.18 9.91 -5.62
C LEU A 356 -4.28 9.62 -7.13
N PHE A 357 -3.89 8.42 -7.56
CA PHE A 357 -4.12 8.00 -8.94
C PHE A 357 -5.62 8.00 -9.29
N LEU A 358 -6.48 7.48 -8.42
CA LEU A 358 -7.92 7.45 -8.66
C LEU A 358 -8.55 8.87 -8.69
N LEU A 359 -7.99 9.83 -7.96
CA LEU A 359 -8.39 11.25 -8.02
C LEU A 359 -7.96 11.91 -9.34
N HIS A 360 -6.74 11.65 -9.82
CA HIS A 360 -6.11 12.47 -10.86
C HIS A 360 -5.93 11.78 -12.22
N GLY A 361 -5.88 10.44 -12.26
CA GLY A 361 -5.57 9.67 -13.46
C GLY A 361 -4.16 9.92 -14.01
N ASP A 362 -3.19 10.28 -13.14
CA ASP A 362 -1.81 10.58 -13.51
C ASP A 362 -0.88 9.42 -13.11
N ALA A 363 -0.05 8.97 -14.06
CA ALA A 363 0.87 7.85 -13.89
C ALA A 363 1.96 8.11 -12.83
N LYS A 364 2.28 9.36 -12.49
CA LYS A 364 3.30 9.69 -11.48
C LYS A 364 3.03 9.02 -10.13
N TYR A 365 1.76 8.86 -9.76
CA TYR A 365 1.35 8.16 -8.54
C TYR A 365 1.53 6.64 -8.68
N VAL A 366 1.26 6.10 -9.86
CA VAL A 366 1.51 4.68 -10.16
C VAL A 366 3.01 4.38 -10.24
N ASP A 367 3.83 5.33 -10.69
CA ASP A 367 5.30 5.19 -10.71
C ASP A 367 5.88 5.03 -9.28
N VAL A 368 5.35 5.81 -8.32
CA VAL A 368 5.72 5.65 -6.90
C VAL A 368 5.17 4.34 -6.34
N LEU A 369 3.91 4.02 -6.60
CA LEU A 369 3.26 2.78 -6.17
C LEU A 369 4.05 1.55 -6.67
N GLU A 370 4.42 1.49 -7.94
CA GLU A 370 5.20 0.41 -8.54
C GLU A 370 6.57 0.27 -7.85
N ARG A 371 7.26 1.38 -7.60
CA ARG A 371 8.54 1.40 -6.87
C ARG A 371 8.40 0.81 -5.48
N VAL A 372 7.36 1.19 -4.72
CA VAL A 372 7.09 0.61 -3.41
C VAL A 372 6.80 -0.87 -3.51
N LEU A 373 5.94 -1.30 -4.45
CA LEU A 373 5.56 -2.70 -4.65
C LEU A 373 6.78 -3.59 -4.89
N TYR A 374 7.62 -3.24 -5.87
CA TYR A 374 8.75 -4.08 -6.28
C TYR A 374 9.97 -3.98 -5.36
N ASN A 375 9.97 -3.11 -4.35
CA ASN A 375 11.11 -2.92 -3.46
C ASN A 375 10.70 -2.90 -1.99
N GLY A 376 10.22 -1.78 -1.44
CA GLY A 376 9.99 -1.59 -0.01
C GLY A 376 8.91 -2.52 0.57
N MET A 377 7.83 -2.80 -0.16
CA MET A 377 6.77 -3.68 0.31
C MET A 377 7.20 -5.15 0.27
N LEU A 378 7.74 -5.63 -0.87
CA LEU A 378 8.17 -7.03 -1.00
C LEU A 378 9.32 -7.39 -0.09
N SER A 379 10.21 -6.44 0.28
CA SER A 379 11.29 -6.71 1.24
C SER A 379 10.75 -7.02 2.64
N GLY A 380 9.53 -6.58 2.96
CA GLY A 380 8.87 -6.80 4.24
C GLY A 380 8.56 -8.27 4.57
N VAL A 381 8.63 -9.18 3.59
CA VAL A 381 8.34 -10.60 3.77
C VAL A 381 9.41 -11.48 3.12
N SER A 382 9.76 -12.60 3.77
CA SER A 382 10.68 -13.60 3.20
C SER A 382 10.05 -14.33 2.01
N LEU A 383 10.89 -14.91 1.16
CA LEU A 383 10.44 -15.66 -0.02
C LEU A 383 9.59 -16.88 0.34
N ASP A 384 9.79 -17.46 1.52
CA ASP A 384 8.99 -18.57 2.05
C ASP A 384 7.71 -18.13 2.78
N GLY A 385 7.51 -16.81 2.98
CA GLY A 385 6.31 -16.24 3.59
C GLY A 385 6.20 -16.35 5.11
N THR A 386 7.27 -16.77 5.83
CA THR A 386 7.21 -17.07 7.27
C THR A 386 8.02 -16.13 8.17
N LYS A 387 8.79 -15.20 7.57
CA LYS A 387 9.58 -14.21 8.29
C LYS A 387 9.37 -12.82 7.72
N PHE A 388 9.51 -11.81 8.56
CA PHE A 388 9.13 -10.43 8.21
C PHE A 388 10.21 -9.44 8.64
N PHE A 389 10.33 -8.35 7.90
CA PHE A 389 10.97 -7.14 8.37
C PHE A 389 9.94 -6.20 8.99
N TYR A 390 10.33 -5.54 10.07
CA TYR A 390 9.68 -4.37 10.61
C TYR A 390 10.34 -3.14 9.96
N PRO A 391 11.56 -2.70 10.32
CA PRO A 391 12.34 -1.76 9.50
C PRO A 391 12.89 -2.42 8.23
N ASN A 392 13.11 -1.59 7.19
CA ASN A 392 13.72 -2.00 5.93
C ASN A 392 14.91 -1.07 5.59
N PRO A 393 16.09 -1.28 6.21
CA PRO A 393 17.27 -0.45 5.97
C PRO A 393 17.83 -0.65 4.56
N LEU A 394 18.55 0.38 4.05
CA LEU A 394 19.23 0.32 2.76
C LEU A 394 20.70 -0.09 2.89
N GLU A 395 21.16 -0.32 4.10
CA GLU A 395 22.51 -0.80 4.44
C GLU A 395 22.43 -1.71 5.66
N SER A 396 23.23 -2.79 5.71
CA SER A 396 23.38 -3.68 6.88
C SER A 396 24.83 -3.91 7.19
N ASP A 397 25.18 -3.82 8.46
CA ASP A 397 26.52 -4.16 8.98
C ASP A 397 26.72 -5.65 9.26
N GLY A 398 25.71 -6.47 8.97
CA GLY A 398 25.74 -7.91 9.16
C GLY A 398 24.91 -8.41 10.36
N ASN A 399 24.29 -7.53 11.13
CA ASN A 399 23.54 -7.90 12.34
C ASN A 399 22.02 -7.95 12.14
N TYR A 400 21.52 -7.67 10.94
CA TYR A 400 20.10 -7.53 10.66
C TYR A 400 19.51 -8.71 9.88
N GLU A 401 18.36 -9.22 10.32
CA GLU A 401 17.63 -10.31 9.66
C GLU A 401 16.12 -10.20 9.87
N ARG A 402 15.32 -10.92 9.07
CA ARG A 402 13.88 -11.03 9.26
C ARG A 402 13.54 -11.85 10.49
N SER A 403 12.53 -11.39 11.23
CA SER A 403 11.96 -12.09 12.40
C SER A 403 10.78 -12.98 12.02
N PRO A 404 10.58 -14.13 12.69
CA PRO A 404 9.41 -14.96 12.49
C PRO A 404 8.10 -14.31 12.97
N TRP A 405 8.18 -13.43 13.97
CA TRP A 405 7.04 -12.68 14.51
C TRP A 405 7.53 -11.51 15.37
N PHE A 406 6.59 -10.61 15.74
CA PHE A 406 6.87 -9.44 16.59
C PHE A 406 5.87 -9.37 17.74
N GLY A 407 6.27 -8.72 18.86
CA GLY A 407 5.37 -8.36 19.93
C GLY A 407 4.25 -7.44 19.43
N CYS A 408 4.63 -6.36 18.68
CA CYS A 408 3.71 -5.57 17.88
C CYS A 408 3.72 -6.14 16.46
N ALA A 409 2.71 -6.92 16.06
CA ALA A 409 2.71 -7.70 14.83
C ALA A 409 1.98 -7.02 13.65
N CYS A 410 1.98 -5.68 13.60
CA CYS A 410 1.31 -4.92 12.55
C CYS A 410 1.84 -5.25 11.14
N CYS A 411 3.16 -5.42 10.96
CA CYS A 411 3.78 -5.65 9.66
C CYS A 411 3.37 -6.99 9.02
N PRO A 412 3.41 -8.15 9.70
CA PRO A 412 2.85 -9.39 9.17
C PRO A 412 1.38 -9.25 8.77
N GLY A 413 0.55 -8.65 9.63
CA GLY A 413 -0.87 -8.41 9.35
C GLY A 413 -1.08 -7.53 8.11
N ASN A 414 -0.29 -6.48 7.94
CA ASN A 414 -0.36 -5.62 6.75
C ASN A 414 0.07 -6.35 5.47
N ILE A 415 1.08 -7.23 5.51
CA ILE A 415 1.47 -8.07 4.36
C ILE A 415 0.32 -9.02 4.00
N THR A 416 -0.29 -9.72 4.99
CA THR A 416 -1.36 -10.69 4.72
C THR A 416 -2.55 -10.07 4.01
N ARG A 417 -2.97 -8.84 4.39
CA ARG A 417 -4.12 -8.17 3.78
C ARG A 417 -3.78 -7.47 2.47
N PHE A 418 -2.54 -7.00 2.29
CA PHE A 418 -2.17 -6.24 1.11
C PHE A 418 -1.87 -7.14 -0.10
N MET A 419 -1.12 -8.23 0.09
CA MET A 419 -0.65 -9.10 -1.00
C MET A 419 -1.76 -9.62 -1.91
N PRO A 420 -2.90 -10.13 -1.43
CA PRO A 420 -3.97 -10.62 -2.31
C PRO A 420 -4.70 -9.50 -3.05
N SER A 421 -4.57 -8.23 -2.62
CA SER A 421 -5.20 -7.09 -3.28
C SER A 421 -4.38 -6.51 -4.44
N VAL A 422 -3.12 -6.93 -4.62
CA VAL A 422 -2.20 -6.39 -5.65
C VAL A 422 -2.78 -6.42 -7.06
N PRO A 423 -3.53 -7.45 -7.52
CA PRO A 423 -4.16 -7.41 -8.84
C PRO A 423 -5.10 -6.22 -9.06
N GLY A 424 -5.73 -5.69 -8.01
CA GLY A 424 -6.62 -4.52 -8.07
C GLY A 424 -5.93 -3.20 -8.43
N TYR A 425 -4.60 -3.16 -8.43
CA TYR A 425 -3.82 -1.98 -8.84
C TYR A 425 -3.46 -1.99 -10.32
N ALA A 426 -3.64 -3.13 -11.02
CA ALA A 426 -3.18 -3.29 -12.40
C ALA A 426 -4.03 -2.52 -13.41
N TYR A 427 -5.31 -2.36 -13.15
CA TYR A 427 -6.23 -1.72 -14.09
C TYR A 427 -7.19 -0.77 -13.39
N ALA A 428 -7.59 0.26 -14.14
CA ALA A 428 -8.65 1.18 -13.74
C ALA A 428 -9.44 1.65 -14.96
N GLN A 429 -10.58 2.31 -14.74
CA GLN A 429 -11.42 2.80 -15.82
C GLN A 429 -11.99 4.19 -15.53
N GLN A 430 -12.27 4.96 -16.58
CA GLN A 430 -12.95 6.24 -16.53
C GLN A 430 -13.79 6.40 -17.79
N GLY A 431 -15.10 6.29 -17.68
CA GLY A 431 -16.00 6.32 -18.85
C GLY A 431 -15.65 5.25 -19.88
N LYS A 432 -15.17 5.66 -21.06
CA LYS A 432 -14.70 4.77 -22.13
C LYS A 432 -13.17 4.67 -22.19
N LYS A 433 -12.49 4.83 -21.07
CA LYS A 433 -11.04 4.71 -20.98
C LYS A 433 -10.67 3.62 -20.00
N ILE A 434 -9.78 2.72 -20.41
CA ILE A 434 -9.16 1.69 -19.56
C ILE A 434 -7.69 2.08 -19.36
N PHE A 435 -7.25 2.16 -18.11
CA PHE A 435 -5.86 2.34 -17.74
C PHE A 435 -5.20 0.98 -17.52
N VAL A 436 -4.03 0.76 -18.11
CA VAL A 436 -3.13 -0.36 -17.82
C VAL A 436 -1.99 0.21 -17.00
N ASN A 437 -2.01 -0.04 -15.69
CA ASN A 437 -1.13 0.57 -14.70
C ASN A 437 0.08 -0.29 -14.36
N LEU A 438 -0.13 -1.59 -14.11
CA LEU A 438 0.94 -2.53 -13.81
C LEU A 438 1.04 -3.57 -14.92
N PHE A 439 2.28 -4.01 -15.16
CA PHE A 439 2.56 -5.07 -16.12
C PHE A 439 2.80 -6.37 -15.35
N ALA A 440 1.88 -7.31 -15.56
CA ALA A 440 1.93 -8.66 -14.99
C ALA A 440 1.19 -9.60 -15.95
N GLY A 441 1.72 -10.79 -16.16
CA GLY A 441 1.02 -11.80 -16.95
C GLY A 441 -0.29 -12.20 -16.30
N GLY A 442 -1.35 -12.32 -17.11
CA GLY A 442 -2.67 -12.66 -16.61
C GLY A 442 -3.81 -12.04 -17.40
N THR A 443 -5.00 -12.07 -16.83
CA THR A 443 -6.24 -11.59 -17.49
C THR A 443 -7.04 -10.65 -16.60
N ALA A 444 -7.81 -9.76 -17.22
CA ALA A 444 -8.77 -8.90 -16.54
C ALA A 444 -10.08 -8.86 -17.32
N ASP A 445 -11.22 -9.03 -16.62
CA ASP A 445 -12.56 -8.87 -17.17
C ASP A 445 -13.11 -7.51 -16.70
N ILE A 446 -13.26 -6.58 -17.65
CA ILE A 446 -13.59 -5.17 -17.39
C ILE A 446 -14.96 -4.85 -18.00
N LYS A 447 -15.83 -4.27 -17.19
CA LYS A 447 -17.13 -3.76 -17.66
C LYS A 447 -17.09 -2.25 -17.66
N LEU A 448 -17.15 -1.63 -18.84
CA LEU A 448 -17.20 -0.17 -18.98
C LEU A 448 -18.53 0.42 -18.49
N ALA A 449 -18.58 1.72 -18.26
CA ALA A 449 -19.76 2.42 -17.75
C ALA A 449 -21.00 2.28 -18.67
N ASP A 450 -20.80 2.11 -20.00
CA ASP A 450 -21.87 1.86 -20.97
C ASP A 450 -22.29 0.38 -21.08
N GLY A 451 -21.75 -0.48 -20.21
CA GLY A 451 -22.06 -1.92 -20.17
C GLY A 451 -21.20 -2.79 -21.07
N ALA A 452 -20.33 -2.22 -21.92
CA ALA A 452 -19.44 -2.99 -22.79
C ALA A 452 -18.46 -3.82 -21.96
N LYS A 453 -18.34 -5.10 -22.28
CA LYS A 453 -17.42 -6.02 -21.62
C LYS A 453 -16.18 -6.23 -22.46
N ILE A 454 -15.03 -6.06 -21.82
CA ILE A 454 -13.70 -6.10 -22.42
C ILE A 454 -12.85 -7.06 -21.61
N ARG A 455 -12.30 -8.08 -22.26
CA ARG A 455 -11.25 -8.90 -21.67
C ARG A 455 -9.90 -8.38 -22.13
N ILE A 456 -9.00 -8.16 -21.18
CA ILE A 456 -7.59 -7.81 -21.41
C ILE A 456 -6.75 -9.00 -20.95
N ALA A 457 -5.78 -9.43 -21.77
CA ALA A 457 -4.77 -10.40 -21.36
C ALA A 457 -3.38 -9.77 -21.54
N GLN A 458 -2.50 -9.96 -20.57
CA GLN A 458 -1.09 -9.58 -20.66
C GLN A 458 -0.21 -10.83 -20.66
N GLU A 459 0.77 -10.88 -21.57
CA GLU A 459 1.86 -11.85 -21.61
C GLU A 459 3.17 -11.09 -21.45
N THR A 460 3.92 -11.36 -20.36
CA THR A 460 5.16 -10.64 -20.06
C THR A 460 6.01 -11.41 -19.06
N ARG A 461 7.32 -11.12 -19.04
CA ARG A 461 8.24 -11.54 -17.98
C ARG A 461 8.63 -10.38 -17.05
N TYR A 462 7.84 -9.32 -17.04
CA TYR A 462 8.06 -8.19 -16.14
C TYR A 462 8.12 -8.65 -14.67
N PRO A 463 9.04 -8.15 -13.83
CA PRO A 463 9.96 -7.03 -14.05
C PRO A 463 11.32 -7.41 -14.66
N TRP A 464 11.48 -8.64 -15.17
CA TRP A 464 12.77 -9.15 -15.67
C TRP A 464 13.08 -8.71 -17.11
N ASP A 465 12.07 -8.44 -17.90
CA ASP A 465 12.23 -7.76 -19.19
C ASP A 465 11.05 -6.83 -19.48
N GLY A 466 11.21 -5.92 -20.45
CA GLY A 466 10.24 -4.88 -20.74
C GLY A 466 9.34 -5.18 -21.92
N ALA A 467 9.33 -6.41 -22.42
CA ALA A 467 8.39 -6.82 -23.45
C ALA A 467 7.04 -7.14 -22.82
N VAL A 468 5.98 -6.46 -23.25
CA VAL A 468 4.62 -6.66 -22.79
C VAL A 468 3.68 -6.77 -23.98
N LYS A 469 3.05 -7.92 -24.12
CA LYS A 469 1.99 -8.15 -25.12
C LYS A 469 0.65 -8.04 -24.45
N ILE A 470 -0.20 -7.12 -24.94
CA ILE A 470 -1.55 -6.87 -24.43
C ILE A 470 -2.55 -7.28 -25.49
N THR A 471 -3.30 -8.35 -25.25
CA THR A 471 -4.40 -8.78 -26.13
C THR A 471 -5.70 -8.16 -25.64
N VAL A 472 -6.41 -7.51 -26.55
CA VAL A 472 -7.68 -6.82 -26.30
C VAL A 472 -8.82 -7.62 -26.94
N ALA A 473 -9.81 -8.02 -26.14
CA ALA A 473 -10.92 -8.83 -26.60
C ALA A 473 -12.27 -8.29 -26.09
N PRO A 474 -12.85 -7.27 -26.76
CA PRO A 474 -14.21 -6.85 -26.49
C PRO A 474 -15.21 -7.90 -26.98
N GLU A 475 -16.35 -8.10 -26.25
CA GLU A 475 -17.43 -9.00 -26.71
C GLU A 475 -17.98 -8.58 -28.09
N MET A 476 -18.03 -7.28 -28.34
CA MET A 476 -18.38 -6.69 -29.63
C MET A 476 -17.39 -5.62 -30.01
N THR A 477 -17.15 -5.41 -31.31
CA THR A 477 -16.28 -4.32 -31.80
C THR A 477 -16.68 -2.99 -31.15
N THR A 478 -15.83 -2.45 -30.29
CA THR A 478 -16.14 -1.30 -29.41
C THR A 478 -15.07 -0.25 -29.52
N ARG A 479 -15.46 1.04 -29.54
CA ARG A 479 -14.51 2.16 -29.48
C ARG A 479 -14.29 2.57 -28.03
N PHE A 480 -13.03 2.52 -27.61
CA PHE A 480 -12.56 3.03 -26.32
C PHE A 480 -11.08 3.39 -26.38
N THR A 481 -10.61 4.12 -25.39
CA THR A 481 -9.20 4.44 -25.21
C THR A 481 -8.54 3.42 -24.30
N LEU A 482 -7.52 2.70 -24.79
CA LEU A 482 -6.60 1.94 -23.97
C LEU A 482 -5.42 2.87 -23.60
N ALA A 483 -5.33 3.25 -22.34
CA ALA A 483 -4.27 4.10 -21.81
C ALA A 483 -3.16 3.21 -21.21
N VAL A 484 -2.10 2.99 -21.97
CA VAL A 484 -0.98 2.15 -21.57
C VAL A 484 0.05 3.01 -20.86
N ARG A 485 0.38 2.70 -19.60
CA ARG A 485 1.38 3.46 -18.84
C ARG A 485 2.78 3.32 -19.47
N ILE A 486 3.48 4.42 -19.55
CA ILE A 486 4.91 4.44 -19.83
C ILE A 486 5.59 4.81 -18.50
N PRO A 487 6.24 3.85 -17.81
CA PRO A 487 6.82 4.09 -16.49
C PRO A 487 7.82 5.23 -16.46
N GLY A 488 7.93 5.92 -15.30
CA GLY A 488 8.88 7.01 -15.11
C GLY A 488 10.31 6.60 -15.44
N TRP A 489 10.76 5.44 -14.95
CA TRP A 489 12.10 4.91 -15.24
C TRP A 489 12.36 4.71 -16.75
N ALA A 490 11.34 4.37 -17.54
CA ALA A 490 11.44 4.25 -19.00
C ALA A 490 11.40 5.61 -19.71
N ARG A 491 10.94 6.67 -19.03
CA ARG A 491 10.97 8.07 -19.49
C ARG A 491 12.21 8.83 -19.02
N GLY A 492 13.12 8.17 -18.29
CA GLY A 492 14.33 8.80 -17.74
C GLY A 492 14.14 9.45 -16.37
N GLU A 493 13.03 9.17 -15.68
CA GLU A 493 12.69 9.69 -14.35
C GLU A 493 12.82 8.56 -13.32
N VAL A 494 13.70 8.70 -12.31
CA VAL A 494 13.82 7.70 -11.22
C VAL A 494 12.59 7.74 -10.32
N VAL A 495 12.24 8.92 -9.85
CA VAL A 495 11.01 9.25 -9.12
C VAL A 495 10.48 10.58 -9.64
N PRO A 496 9.19 10.89 -9.43
CA PRO A 496 8.68 12.23 -9.73
C PRO A 496 9.44 13.31 -8.94
N GLY A 497 10.12 14.23 -9.65
CA GLY A 497 10.93 15.28 -9.05
C GLY A 497 12.43 15.12 -9.28
N ASP A 498 13.24 15.75 -8.39
CA ASP A 498 14.71 15.81 -8.51
C ASP A 498 15.45 15.12 -7.36
N LEU A 499 14.73 14.37 -6.51
CA LEU A 499 15.34 13.68 -5.37
C LEU A 499 16.39 12.66 -5.80
N TYR A 500 16.11 11.97 -6.90
CA TYR A 500 17.03 11.03 -7.55
C TYR A 500 17.07 11.29 -9.06
N ARG A 501 18.22 11.01 -9.68
CA ARG A 501 18.38 11.07 -11.12
C ARG A 501 19.28 9.95 -11.62
N PHE A 502 19.11 9.57 -12.86
CA PHE A 502 20.08 8.69 -13.52
C PHE A 502 21.39 9.44 -13.78
N ALA A 503 22.51 8.78 -13.54
CA ALA A 503 23.83 9.32 -13.83
C ALA A 503 24.22 9.21 -15.31
N ASP A 504 23.51 8.36 -16.04
CA ASP A 504 23.70 8.06 -17.45
C ASP A 504 22.49 8.49 -18.29
N THR A 505 22.60 8.44 -19.61
CA THR A 505 21.50 8.64 -20.55
C THR A 505 21.13 7.33 -21.23
N ASN A 506 19.84 7.01 -21.26
CA ASN A 506 19.33 5.89 -22.06
C ASN A 506 18.67 6.49 -23.32
N ASN A 507 19.26 6.23 -24.48
CA ASN A 507 18.76 6.70 -25.77
C ASN A 507 17.85 5.67 -26.48
N GLN A 508 17.57 4.52 -25.84
CA GLN A 508 16.70 3.50 -26.41
C GLN A 508 15.23 3.93 -26.26
N PRO A 509 14.48 4.08 -27.36
CA PRO A 509 13.10 4.55 -27.28
C PRO A 509 12.16 3.44 -26.84
N VAL A 510 11.13 3.81 -26.08
CA VAL A 510 9.95 2.97 -25.88
C VAL A 510 9.20 2.87 -27.21
N THR A 511 8.79 1.65 -27.56
CA THR A 511 8.03 1.40 -28.81
C THR A 511 6.70 0.73 -28.53
N ILE A 512 5.70 1.07 -29.34
CA ILE A 512 4.38 0.43 -29.36
C ILE A 512 4.07 -0.01 -30.78
N GLN A 513 3.60 -1.24 -30.91
CA GLN A 513 3.01 -1.75 -32.14
C GLN A 513 1.56 -2.18 -31.88
N ILE A 514 0.70 -2.06 -32.89
CA ILE A 514 -0.65 -2.61 -32.86
C ILE A 514 -0.82 -3.55 -34.05
N ASN A 515 -1.07 -4.82 -33.78
CA ASN A 515 -1.14 -5.89 -34.78
C ASN A 515 0.10 -5.90 -35.70
N GLY A 516 1.29 -5.80 -35.08
CA GLY A 516 2.60 -5.78 -35.75
C GLY A 516 2.94 -4.47 -36.48
N LYS A 517 2.10 -3.43 -36.41
CA LYS A 517 2.34 -2.15 -37.08
C LYS A 517 2.79 -1.10 -36.04
N PRO A 518 3.93 -0.42 -36.27
CA PRO A 518 4.40 0.63 -35.37
C PRO A 518 3.39 1.77 -35.25
N VAL A 519 3.21 2.27 -34.03
CA VAL A 519 2.32 3.39 -33.69
C VAL A 519 3.13 4.53 -33.13
N LYS A 520 2.96 5.73 -33.70
CA LYS A 520 3.48 6.95 -33.07
C LYS A 520 2.54 7.38 -31.96
N PHE A 521 3.08 7.64 -30.78
CA PHE A 521 2.32 8.10 -29.61
C PHE A 521 3.01 9.28 -28.94
N LYS A 522 2.22 10.03 -28.17
CA LYS A 522 2.71 11.00 -27.18
C LYS A 522 2.17 10.59 -25.83
N THR A 523 2.98 10.74 -24.80
CA THR A 523 2.52 10.52 -23.42
C THR A 523 1.76 11.75 -22.92
N ARG A 524 0.62 11.51 -22.28
CA ARG A 524 -0.12 12.52 -21.53
C ARG A 524 -0.37 11.96 -20.13
N SER A 525 0.04 12.68 -19.10
CA SER A 525 0.01 12.20 -17.70
C SER A 525 0.65 10.80 -17.56
N GLY A 526 1.76 10.56 -18.28
CA GLY A 526 2.50 9.29 -18.28
C GLY A 526 1.87 8.13 -19.06
N TYR A 527 0.77 8.33 -19.81
CA TYR A 527 0.10 7.30 -20.60
C TYR A 527 0.21 7.53 -22.10
N ALA A 528 0.44 6.46 -22.86
CA ALA A 528 0.17 6.38 -24.28
C ALA A 528 -1.33 6.07 -24.47
N ASN A 529 -2.11 7.05 -24.96
CA ASN A 529 -3.55 6.89 -25.13
C ASN A 529 -3.85 6.36 -26.53
N LEU A 530 -4.30 5.10 -26.65
CA LEU A 530 -4.60 4.39 -27.89
C LEU A 530 -6.12 4.39 -28.12
N ASP A 531 -6.66 5.45 -28.74
CA ASP A 531 -8.10 5.57 -29.05
C ASP A 531 -8.42 4.98 -30.43
N ARG A 532 -9.18 3.89 -30.45
CA ARG A 532 -9.62 3.24 -31.68
C ARG A 532 -10.83 2.33 -31.48
N LYS A 533 -11.40 1.82 -32.58
CA LYS A 533 -12.32 0.67 -32.55
C LYS A 533 -11.48 -0.59 -32.38
N TRP A 534 -11.66 -1.27 -31.25
CA TRP A 534 -11.02 -2.53 -30.91
C TRP A 534 -11.88 -3.71 -31.36
N ARG A 535 -11.21 -4.75 -31.85
CA ARG A 535 -11.80 -6.04 -32.19
C ARG A 535 -11.21 -7.13 -31.29
N ALA A 536 -11.96 -8.20 -31.09
CA ALA A 536 -11.43 -9.35 -30.35
C ALA A 536 -10.16 -9.89 -31.05
N GLY A 537 -9.08 -10.04 -30.27
CA GLY A 537 -7.78 -10.48 -30.74
C GLY A 537 -6.85 -9.36 -31.24
N ASP A 538 -7.24 -8.08 -31.16
CA ASP A 538 -6.27 -7.00 -31.41
C ASP A 538 -5.15 -7.05 -30.34
N VAL A 539 -3.90 -6.90 -30.78
CA VAL A 539 -2.70 -7.00 -29.95
C VAL A 539 -1.95 -5.68 -29.91
N VAL A 540 -1.58 -5.27 -28.72
CA VAL A 540 -0.63 -4.18 -28.47
C VAL A 540 0.67 -4.77 -27.95
N ASP A 541 1.76 -4.62 -28.69
CA ASP A 541 3.10 -4.99 -28.28
C ASP A 541 3.82 -3.71 -27.78
N LEU A 542 4.10 -3.67 -26.48
CA LEU A 542 4.88 -2.62 -25.83
C LEU A 542 6.29 -3.14 -25.55
N ASN A 543 7.30 -2.35 -25.92
CA ASN A 543 8.68 -2.65 -25.52
C ASN A 543 9.26 -1.49 -24.71
N LEU A 544 9.64 -1.81 -23.47
CA LEU A 544 10.26 -0.91 -22.50
C LEU A 544 11.73 -1.29 -22.34
N PRO A 545 12.69 -0.59 -22.94
CA PRO A 545 14.11 -0.89 -22.79
C PRO A 545 14.53 -0.82 -21.31
N MET A 546 15.15 -1.89 -20.81
CA MET A 546 15.58 -2.04 -19.41
C MET A 546 17.09 -2.24 -19.28
N PRO A 547 17.95 -1.27 -19.62
CA PRO A 547 19.37 -1.35 -19.30
C PRO A 547 19.57 -1.26 -17.78
N VAL A 548 20.71 -1.75 -17.30
CA VAL A 548 21.19 -1.42 -15.96
C VAL A 548 21.52 0.06 -15.91
N ARG A 549 20.96 0.78 -14.95
CA ARG A 549 21.13 2.22 -14.79
C ARG A 549 21.78 2.56 -13.44
N ARG A 550 22.63 3.58 -13.45
CA ARG A 550 23.18 4.17 -12.24
C ARG A 550 22.30 5.30 -11.76
N VAL A 551 22.00 5.31 -10.47
CA VAL A 551 21.18 6.33 -9.80
C VAL A 551 22.07 7.11 -8.83
N VAL A 552 21.93 8.43 -8.82
CA VAL A 552 22.55 9.33 -7.84
C VAL A 552 21.48 10.19 -7.17
N ALA A 553 21.67 10.46 -5.89
CA ALA A 553 20.76 11.29 -5.11
C ALA A 553 21.01 12.78 -5.34
N ASN A 554 20.02 13.60 -5.01
CA ASN A 554 20.16 15.04 -4.89
C ASN A 554 21.26 15.40 -3.88
N GLY A 555 22.11 16.37 -4.16
CA GLY A 555 23.23 16.76 -3.28
C GLY A 555 22.87 17.21 -1.86
N LYS A 556 21.57 17.41 -1.59
CA LYS A 556 21.07 17.68 -0.24
C LYS A 556 20.95 16.41 0.62
N VAL A 557 20.89 15.22 0.00
CA VAL A 557 20.88 13.93 0.70
C VAL A 557 22.32 13.58 1.09
N LYS A 558 22.71 13.96 2.29
CA LYS A 558 24.11 13.82 2.77
C LYS A 558 24.55 12.36 2.92
N ALA A 559 23.62 11.45 3.24
CA ALA A 559 23.94 10.03 3.39
C ALA A 559 24.38 9.35 2.07
N ASP A 560 23.97 9.92 0.92
CA ASP A 560 24.26 9.37 -0.40
C ASP A 560 25.29 10.22 -1.18
N ALA A 561 25.93 11.19 -0.52
CA ALA A 561 26.97 12.00 -1.15
C ALA A 561 28.15 11.12 -1.59
N GLY A 562 28.55 11.21 -2.86
CA GLY A 562 29.61 10.37 -3.44
C GLY A 562 29.24 8.89 -3.59
N ARG A 563 27.94 8.55 -3.53
CA ARG A 563 27.44 7.17 -3.71
C ARG A 563 26.62 7.03 -4.99
N VAL A 564 26.46 5.78 -5.40
CA VAL A 564 25.65 5.36 -6.55
C VAL A 564 24.87 4.11 -6.19
N ALA A 565 23.62 4.03 -6.64
CA ALA A 565 22.81 2.81 -6.59
C ALA A 565 22.61 2.27 -8.01
N LEU A 566 22.26 0.98 -8.10
CA LEU A 566 21.93 0.32 -9.37
C LEU A 566 20.45 0.01 -9.44
N GLU A 567 19.87 0.27 -10.60
CA GLU A 567 18.44 0.04 -10.89
C GLU A 567 18.29 -0.58 -12.29
N ARG A 568 17.29 -1.44 -12.44
CA ARG A 568 16.89 -1.96 -13.74
C ARG A 568 15.36 -2.11 -13.80
N GLY A 569 14.73 -1.38 -14.71
CA GLY A 569 13.27 -1.26 -14.70
C GLY A 569 12.76 -0.70 -13.37
N PRO A 570 11.75 -1.30 -12.73
CA PRO A 570 11.23 -0.87 -11.44
C PRO A 570 12.05 -1.36 -10.23
N VAL A 571 13.03 -2.24 -10.46
CA VAL A 571 13.74 -2.96 -9.39
C VAL A 571 15.02 -2.22 -9.00
N VAL A 572 15.17 -1.96 -7.72
CA VAL A 572 16.40 -1.48 -7.08
C VAL A 572 17.25 -2.69 -6.68
N TYR A 573 18.56 -2.60 -6.85
CA TYR A 573 19.49 -3.67 -6.54
C TYR A 573 20.37 -3.33 -5.34
N CYS A 574 20.83 -4.37 -4.64
CA CYS A 574 21.80 -4.23 -3.55
C CYS A 574 22.90 -5.28 -3.68
N ALA A 575 24.10 -4.93 -3.26
CA ALA A 575 25.16 -5.91 -3.02
C ALA A 575 24.86 -6.64 -1.71
N GLU A 576 24.91 -7.98 -1.72
CA GLU A 576 24.72 -8.81 -0.52
C GLU A 576 25.94 -9.70 -0.30
N TRP A 577 26.25 -9.98 0.94
CA TRP A 577 27.43 -10.70 1.38
C TRP A 577 27.69 -12.06 0.71
N PRO A 578 26.68 -12.93 0.43
CA PRO A 578 26.97 -14.27 -0.12
C PRO A 578 27.44 -14.25 -1.57
N ASP A 579 27.18 -13.16 -2.29
CA ASP A 579 27.43 -13.05 -3.73
C ASP A 579 28.73 -12.31 -4.06
N ASN A 580 29.42 -11.80 -3.04
CA ASN A 580 30.61 -10.97 -3.20
C ASN A 580 31.79 -11.54 -2.38
N PRO A 581 33.01 -11.42 -2.87
CA PRO A 581 34.20 -11.97 -2.19
C PRO A 581 34.30 -11.46 -0.73
N ASP A 582 34.72 -12.35 0.16
CA ASP A 582 34.90 -12.10 1.62
C ASP A 582 33.64 -11.64 2.37
N GLY A 583 32.48 -11.63 1.73
CA GLY A 583 31.22 -11.19 2.34
C GLY A 583 31.18 -9.72 2.75
N LYS A 584 32.13 -8.89 2.25
CA LYS A 584 32.27 -7.47 2.60
C LYS A 584 31.82 -6.60 1.44
N VAL A 585 30.65 -5.96 1.58
CA VAL A 585 30.05 -5.20 0.49
C VAL A 585 29.98 -3.68 0.72
N ARG A 586 30.05 -3.24 1.98
CA ARG A 586 29.92 -1.83 2.33
C ARG A 586 31.08 -0.95 1.85
N ASN A 587 32.24 -1.56 1.60
CA ASN A 587 33.45 -0.88 1.12
C ASN A 587 33.71 -1.07 -0.38
N LEU A 588 32.70 -1.55 -1.14
CA LEU A 588 32.81 -1.66 -2.59
C LEU A 588 32.72 -0.28 -3.25
N ILE A 589 33.54 -0.07 -4.26
CA ILE A 589 33.58 1.13 -5.08
C ILE A 589 33.15 0.75 -6.49
N LEU A 590 32.19 1.45 -7.04
CA LEU A 590 31.66 1.26 -8.40
C LEU A 590 32.20 2.35 -9.34
N PRO A 591 33.23 2.05 -10.18
CA PRO A 591 33.76 3.00 -11.16
C PRO A 591 32.74 3.34 -12.24
N ASP A 592 32.70 4.61 -12.66
CA ASP A 592 31.78 5.06 -13.71
C ASP A 592 32.08 4.48 -15.07
N ASN A 593 33.32 4.08 -15.34
CA ASN A 593 33.77 3.48 -16.59
C ASN A 593 33.47 1.96 -16.70
N GLN A 594 32.98 1.33 -15.63
CA GLN A 594 32.61 -0.09 -15.66
C GLN A 594 31.22 -0.30 -16.26
N THR A 595 31.08 -1.38 -17.04
CA THR A 595 29.80 -1.84 -17.57
C THR A 595 29.24 -2.93 -16.68
N TYR A 596 27.96 -2.78 -16.32
CA TYR A 596 27.20 -3.78 -15.58
C TYR A 596 26.18 -4.42 -16.50
N THR A 597 26.06 -5.76 -16.40
CA THR A 597 25.13 -6.55 -17.22
C THR A 597 24.14 -7.28 -16.34
N ALA A 598 22.93 -7.42 -16.81
CA ALA A 598 21.89 -8.20 -16.15
C ALA A 598 21.90 -9.64 -16.66
N LYS A 599 21.70 -10.61 -15.75
CA LYS A 599 21.64 -12.03 -16.08
C LYS A 599 20.60 -12.72 -15.20
N PHE A 600 19.69 -13.46 -15.81
CA PHE A 600 18.73 -14.27 -15.07
C PHE A 600 19.39 -15.48 -14.42
N ALA A 601 19.18 -15.66 -13.11
CA ALA A 601 19.72 -16.75 -12.29
C ALA A 601 18.57 -17.62 -11.75
N PRO A 602 18.13 -18.66 -12.48
CA PRO A 602 16.91 -19.42 -12.15
C PRO A 602 17.00 -20.20 -10.83
N ALA A 603 18.18 -20.59 -10.41
CA ALA A 603 18.40 -21.33 -9.16
C ALA A 603 18.62 -20.41 -7.94
N LEU A 604 18.78 -19.10 -8.13
CA LEU A 604 19.03 -18.15 -7.05
C LEU A 604 17.70 -17.49 -6.61
N LEU A 605 17.40 -17.53 -5.29
CA LEU A 605 16.29 -16.81 -4.68
C LEU A 605 14.94 -16.97 -5.42
N ASN A 606 14.61 -18.21 -5.81
CA ASN A 606 13.43 -18.59 -6.59
C ASN A 606 13.39 -18.03 -8.02
N GLY A 607 14.55 -17.69 -8.60
CA GLY A 607 14.67 -17.11 -9.94
C GLY A 607 14.62 -15.59 -9.92
N VAL A 608 15.79 -14.97 -9.98
CA VAL A 608 15.96 -13.51 -10.03
C VAL A 608 16.93 -13.11 -11.14
N GLU A 609 16.79 -11.89 -11.62
CA GLU A 609 17.83 -11.28 -12.43
C GLU A 609 18.85 -10.62 -11.51
N VAL A 610 20.14 -10.94 -11.73
CA VAL A 610 21.27 -10.35 -11.00
C VAL A 610 22.01 -9.37 -11.89
N ILE A 611 22.62 -8.36 -11.29
CA ILE A 611 23.54 -7.44 -11.99
C ILE A 611 24.95 -7.88 -11.69
N GLN A 612 25.75 -8.10 -12.74
CA GLN A 612 27.14 -8.55 -12.66
C GLN A 612 28.09 -7.56 -13.32
N GLY A 613 29.32 -7.49 -12.77
CA GLY A 613 30.39 -6.64 -13.28
C GLY A 613 31.62 -6.74 -12.41
N LYS A 614 32.35 -5.64 -12.32
CA LYS A 614 33.51 -5.50 -11.46
C LYS A 614 33.35 -4.29 -10.54
N ALA A 615 33.91 -4.40 -9.34
CA ALA A 615 34.03 -3.33 -8.37
C ALA A 615 35.48 -3.22 -7.90
N LEU A 616 35.84 -2.05 -7.40
CA LEU A 616 37.12 -1.86 -6.71
C LEU A 616 36.89 -2.00 -5.20
N ARG A 617 37.96 -2.32 -4.51
CA ARG A 617 38.02 -2.39 -3.05
C ARG A 617 39.35 -1.90 -2.57
N ASN A 618 39.35 -1.04 -1.55
CA ASN A 618 40.57 -0.66 -0.84
C ASN A 618 41.08 -1.85 -0.02
N SER A 619 42.31 -2.27 -0.25
CA SER A 619 43.04 -3.24 0.56
C SER A 619 44.31 -2.62 1.08
N THR A 620 44.66 -2.89 2.34
CA THR A 620 45.90 -2.44 2.94
C THR A 620 46.97 -3.51 2.78
N ASN A 621 48.07 -3.16 2.17
CA ASN A 621 49.25 -4.03 2.04
C ASN A 621 49.93 -4.21 3.38
N THR A 622 50.89 -5.15 3.43
CA THR A 622 51.70 -5.42 4.63
C THR A 622 52.59 -4.23 5.07
N ASP A 623 52.86 -3.28 4.17
CA ASP A 623 53.63 -2.06 4.42
C ASP A 623 52.74 -0.86 4.86
N GLY A 624 51.41 -1.07 5.01
CA GLY A 624 50.43 -0.04 5.38
C GLY A 624 49.92 0.78 4.21
N SER A 625 50.43 0.58 2.99
CA SER A 625 49.88 1.28 1.80
C SER A 625 48.49 0.77 1.43
N VAL A 626 47.61 1.70 1.02
CA VAL A 626 46.28 1.37 0.54
C VAL A 626 46.34 1.21 -0.98
N VAL A 627 45.89 0.04 -1.46
CA VAL A 627 45.83 -0.28 -2.89
C VAL A 627 44.40 -0.64 -3.26
N GLU A 628 43.91 -0.10 -4.36
CA GLU A 628 42.64 -0.49 -4.95
C GLU A 628 42.82 -1.81 -5.72
N LYS A 629 42.00 -2.81 -5.37
CA LYS A 629 41.98 -4.11 -6.01
C LYS A 629 40.63 -4.34 -6.70
N GLU A 630 40.71 -4.70 -7.99
CA GLU A 630 39.53 -5.11 -8.75
C GLU A 630 39.06 -6.49 -8.30
N GLN A 631 37.72 -6.65 -8.17
CA GLN A 631 37.12 -7.94 -7.84
C GLN A 631 35.79 -8.12 -8.59
N PRO A 632 35.30 -9.37 -8.74
CA PRO A 632 33.93 -9.63 -9.20
C PRO A 632 32.91 -8.95 -8.32
N PHE A 633 31.85 -8.46 -8.94
CA PHE A 633 30.72 -7.81 -8.29
C PHE A 633 29.42 -8.46 -8.74
N THR A 634 28.55 -8.74 -7.78
CA THR A 634 27.16 -9.18 -8.03
C THR A 634 26.22 -8.43 -7.12
N ALA A 635 25.14 -7.89 -7.70
CA ALA A 635 24.01 -7.33 -6.97
C ALA A 635 22.73 -8.11 -7.28
N ILE A 636 21.90 -8.26 -6.27
CA ILE A 636 20.59 -8.92 -6.32
C ILE A 636 19.47 -7.90 -6.15
N PRO A 637 18.20 -8.22 -6.50
CA PRO A 637 17.06 -7.38 -6.20
C PRO A 637 16.96 -7.09 -4.70
N TYR A 638 16.77 -5.81 -4.32
CA TYR A 638 16.66 -5.40 -2.91
C TYR A 638 15.58 -6.16 -2.15
N PHE A 639 14.42 -6.43 -2.75
CA PHE A 639 13.35 -7.17 -2.07
C PHE A 639 13.75 -8.57 -1.62
N ALA A 640 14.81 -9.15 -2.21
CA ALA A 640 15.21 -10.54 -1.97
C ALA A 640 16.37 -10.68 -0.97
N TRP A 641 16.97 -9.60 -0.46
CA TRP A 641 18.07 -9.68 0.50
C TRP A 641 17.67 -10.31 1.84
N ALA A 642 18.64 -10.79 2.61
CA ALA A 642 18.48 -11.46 3.91
C ALA A 642 17.56 -12.72 3.88
N ASN A 643 17.42 -13.38 2.72
CA ASN A 643 16.79 -14.69 2.65
C ASN A 643 17.82 -15.84 2.84
N ARG A 644 19.12 -15.51 2.94
CA ARG A 644 20.25 -16.45 3.06
C ARG A 644 21.05 -16.26 4.34
N GLY A 645 20.45 -15.65 5.36
CA GLY A 645 21.06 -15.38 6.67
C GLY A 645 21.60 -13.96 6.81
N LYS A 646 22.26 -13.72 7.95
CA LYS A 646 22.84 -12.44 8.34
C LYS A 646 24.11 -12.14 7.57
N GLY A 647 24.32 -10.90 7.20
CA GLY A 647 25.53 -10.42 6.56
C GLY A 647 25.42 -8.97 6.09
N GLU A 648 26.53 -8.46 5.56
CA GLU A 648 26.53 -7.10 5.02
C GLU A 648 25.64 -6.98 3.77
N MET A 649 24.98 -5.84 3.65
CA MET A 649 24.21 -5.46 2.48
C MET A 649 24.34 -3.94 2.25
N ALA A 650 24.37 -3.53 0.98
CA ALA A 650 24.32 -2.11 0.62
C ALA A 650 23.59 -1.87 -0.69
N VAL A 651 22.66 -0.92 -0.68
CA VAL A 651 22.01 -0.35 -1.86
C VAL A 651 22.89 0.76 -2.46
N TRP A 652 23.38 1.65 -1.61
CA TRP A 652 24.23 2.77 -2.00
C TRP A 652 25.70 2.42 -1.78
N LEU A 653 26.46 2.36 -2.87
CA LEU A 653 27.87 2.02 -2.91
C LEU A 653 28.71 3.25 -3.27
N THR A 654 29.96 3.29 -2.84
CA THR A 654 30.87 4.39 -3.18
C THR A 654 31.00 4.51 -4.70
N ARG A 655 30.90 5.72 -5.23
CA ARG A 655 31.05 6.05 -6.63
C ARG A 655 32.44 6.59 -6.89
N GLU A 656 33.14 6.02 -7.85
CA GLU A 656 34.34 6.63 -8.41
C GLU A 656 34.01 7.28 -9.74
N THR A 657 34.21 8.60 -9.83
CA THR A 657 34.02 9.36 -11.09
C THR A 657 35.32 9.35 -11.90
N ALA A 658 35.22 9.11 -13.21
CA ALA A 658 36.38 9.04 -14.12
C ALA A 658 37.24 10.33 -14.19
N SER A 659 36.82 11.40 -13.51
CA SER A 659 37.43 12.73 -13.58
C SER A 659 38.15 13.22 -12.32
N HIS A 660 38.10 12.48 -11.20
CA HIS A 660 38.81 12.86 -9.98
C HIS A 660 39.24 11.59 -9.22
N PRO A 661 40.55 11.29 -9.11
CA PRO A 661 41.00 10.40 -8.05
C PRO A 661 40.63 11.06 -6.72
N LEU A 662 40.06 10.28 -5.80
CA LEU A 662 39.76 10.76 -4.44
C LEU A 662 41.06 11.22 -3.77
N PRO A 663 41.06 12.32 -2.98
CA PRO A 663 42.22 12.81 -2.29
C PRO A 663 42.76 11.84 -1.24
#